data_c9fda139ca64f55068533f1c869dd9af
#
_entry.id   c9fda139ca64f55068533f1c869dd9af
#
_cell.length_a   1.000
_cell.length_b   1.000
_cell.length_c   1.000
_cell.angle_alpha   90.00
_cell.angle_beta   90.00
_cell.angle_gamma   90.00
#
_symmetry.space_group_name_H-M   'P 1'
#
loop_
_entity.id
_entity.type
_entity.pdbx_description
1 polymer ?
#
loop_
_entity_poly.entity_id
_entity_poly.type
_entity_poly.pdbx_seq_one_letter_code
_entity_poly.pdbx_strand_id
1 'polypeptide(L)'
;MLEKGFSNPTDRVVRLRNMILTAKPYVESERAVLATEAYKETEQLPAIMRRAKVVEKIFNQLPVTIRPDELIVGAVTINPRSTEICPEFSYDWVEKEFETMEHRIADPLVIPKKTAQELHEAFKYWPGKTTSALAASYMSEGTKESMASGVFTVGNYFFGGVGHVSVDYGKVLKIGFRGIINEVSRALESLDRTEPGYIKKEQFYNAVLISYNAAIRFAHRYAEEASRLAQQESNPTRKRELEQIAQNCTRVPEYGATTFWEACQTFWFIQSMLQIESSGHSISPGRFDQYMYPYLESDKSISREFAQELVDCCWIKLNDINKTRDEVSAQAFAGYAVFQNLCCGGQTEDGRDATNDLSYMCMEATAHVRLPQPSFSIRVWQGTPDEFLYRACELVRMGLGVPAMYNDEVIIPALQNRGISLRDARDYCIIGCVEPQAPHRTEGWHDAAFFNVAKVLEITLNNGRVGNKQLGPVTGELTQFTSMEDFYTAFQKQMAHFVHQLVEACNSVDIAHGERCPLPFLSALVDDCIGRGKSLQEGGAIYNFTGPQAFGVADTGDSVYAIQKQVFEDRKLSLSELKSALDANFGYPVGANPHTPAAKSSLNEQDIYDVVKRIIEQHGALDPAAIKNEVYRQLTSGSAAPVQSGTMSRHEEIRRILENTPCFGNDIDDVDLVARKCALIYCQEVEKYTNPRGGQFQAGIYPVSANVLFGKDVAALPDGRLAKEPLADGVSPRQGKDTLGPTAAANSVAKLDHFIASNGTLYNQKFLPSSLAGENGLRNFSGLIRHYFDKKGMHVQFNVIDRNTLIEAQKNPEQHQDLVVRVAGYSAQWVVLAKEVQDDIISRTEQQLS
;
A
#
# COMPACT_ATOMS: atom_id res chain seq x y z
N MET A 1 -13.43 -16.82 29.09
CA MET A 1 -14.24 -15.96 28.21
C MET A 1 -13.29 -15.25 27.24
N LEU A 2 -13.20 -15.74 26.01
CA LEU A 2 -12.31 -15.17 24.97
C LEU A 2 -12.94 -13.95 24.28
N GLU A 3 -14.26 -13.85 24.26
CA GLU A 3 -15.01 -12.83 23.55
C GLU A 3 -15.39 -11.68 24.48
N LYS A 4 -14.63 -10.56 24.45
CA LYS A 4 -14.87 -9.39 25.33
C LYS A 4 -15.65 -8.26 24.62
N GLY A 5 -15.70 -8.26 23.28
CA GLY A 5 -16.24 -7.15 22.50
C GLY A 5 -15.43 -5.87 22.62
N PHE A 6 -15.68 -4.87 21.80
CA PHE A 6 -15.09 -3.52 21.86
C PHE A 6 -16.08 -2.56 22.55
N SER A 7 -15.56 -1.55 23.23
CA SER A 7 -16.38 -0.49 23.83
C SER A 7 -16.97 0.44 22.75
N ASN A 8 -17.86 1.33 23.15
CA ASN A 8 -18.41 2.33 22.24
C ASN A 8 -17.53 3.59 22.24
N PRO A 9 -17.38 4.24 21.10
CA PRO A 9 -16.69 5.54 21.01
C PRO A 9 -17.48 6.62 21.78
N THR A 10 -16.80 7.68 22.20
CA THR A 10 -17.46 8.87 22.76
C THR A 10 -18.24 9.62 21.68
N ASP A 11 -19.23 10.43 22.08
CA ASP A 11 -20.01 11.29 21.17
C ASP A 11 -19.11 12.23 20.35
N ARG A 12 -18.00 12.70 20.93
CA ARG A 12 -16.98 13.51 20.24
C ARG A 12 -16.37 12.74 19.08
N VAL A 13 -15.91 11.53 19.33
CA VAL A 13 -15.29 10.65 18.32
C VAL A 13 -16.29 10.36 17.19
N VAL A 14 -17.57 10.12 17.53
CA VAL A 14 -18.62 9.93 16.52
C VAL A 14 -18.80 11.18 15.66
N ARG A 15 -18.84 12.39 16.25
CA ARG A 15 -18.98 13.64 15.47
C ARG A 15 -17.76 13.90 14.57
N LEU A 16 -16.54 13.71 15.08
CA LEU A 16 -15.31 13.86 14.30
C LEU A 16 -15.22 12.83 13.17
N ARG A 17 -15.58 11.58 13.44
CA ARG A 17 -15.68 10.54 12.41
C ARG A 17 -16.65 10.93 11.29
N ASN A 18 -17.84 11.39 11.67
CA ASN A 18 -18.85 11.80 10.70
C ASN A 18 -18.39 13.00 9.86
N MET A 19 -17.65 13.94 10.45
CA MET A 19 -17.04 15.05 9.70
C MET A 19 -16.12 14.52 8.60
N ILE A 20 -15.28 13.51 8.90
CA ILE A 20 -14.40 12.88 7.90
C ILE A 20 -15.20 12.13 6.83
N LEU A 21 -16.20 11.34 7.23
CA LEU A 21 -17.02 10.54 6.31
C LEU A 21 -17.81 11.41 5.32
N THR A 22 -18.31 12.55 5.75
CA THR A 22 -19.15 13.44 4.93
C THR A 22 -18.35 14.53 4.21
N ALA A 23 -17.04 14.61 4.48
CA ALA A 23 -16.21 15.63 3.84
C ALA A 23 -16.11 15.41 2.32
N LYS A 24 -16.35 16.48 1.57
CA LYS A 24 -16.08 16.52 0.13
C LYS A 24 -14.61 16.92 -0.05
N PRO A 25 -13.78 16.09 -0.71
CA PRO A 25 -12.37 16.42 -0.86
C PRO A 25 -12.13 17.46 -1.95
N TYR A 26 -11.33 18.48 -1.63
CA TYR A 26 -10.93 19.55 -2.55
C TYR A 26 -9.43 19.50 -2.83
N VAL A 27 -9.03 20.06 -3.95
CA VAL A 27 -7.66 20.50 -4.18
C VAL A 27 -7.52 21.90 -3.64
N GLU A 28 -6.46 22.16 -2.86
CA GLU A 28 -6.14 23.48 -2.31
C GLU A 28 -4.82 24.01 -2.91
N SER A 29 -4.76 25.32 -3.17
CA SER A 29 -3.66 25.98 -3.90
C SER A 29 -2.60 26.60 -2.99
N GLU A 30 -2.91 26.82 -1.71
CA GLU A 30 -2.10 27.64 -0.81
C GLU A 30 -0.66 27.18 -0.73
N ARG A 31 -0.44 25.87 -0.56
CA ARG A 31 0.93 25.31 -0.50
C ARG A 31 1.67 25.50 -1.82
N ALA A 32 1.03 25.24 -2.95
CA ALA A 32 1.63 25.35 -4.28
C ALA A 32 2.05 26.80 -4.59
N VAL A 33 1.22 27.77 -4.23
CA VAL A 33 1.50 29.21 -4.41
C VAL A 33 2.71 29.62 -3.57
N LEU A 34 2.68 29.31 -2.25
CA LEU A 34 3.76 29.64 -1.32
C LEU A 34 5.10 28.99 -1.71
N ALA A 35 5.05 27.72 -2.12
CA ALA A 35 6.24 27.01 -2.61
C ALA A 35 6.80 27.68 -3.86
N THR A 36 5.93 28.00 -4.84
CA THR A 36 6.35 28.65 -6.09
C THR A 36 6.99 30.02 -5.85
N GLU A 37 6.40 30.83 -4.98
CA GLU A 37 6.98 32.13 -4.58
C GLU A 37 8.37 31.95 -3.94
N ALA A 38 8.50 31.02 -2.97
CA ALA A 38 9.78 30.76 -2.32
C ALA A 38 10.85 30.29 -3.32
N TYR A 39 10.49 29.45 -4.28
CA TYR A 39 11.43 29.02 -5.33
C TYR A 39 11.86 30.15 -6.25
N LYS A 40 10.97 31.10 -6.59
CA LYS A 40 11.31 32.31 -7.35
C LYS A 40 12.26 33.23 -6.57
N GLU A 41 12.05 33.40 -5.27
CA GLU A 41 12.86 34.26 -4.40
C GLU A 41 14.26 33.69 -4.12
N THR A 42 14.48 32.40 -4.33
CA THR A 42 15.69 31.66 -3.90
C THR A 42 16.42 30.94 -5.02
N GLU A 43 16.24 31.33 -6.28
CA GLU A 43 16.86 30.69 -7.46
C GLU A 43 18.39 30.56 -7.38
N GLN A 44 19.06 31.50 -6.70
CA GLN A 44 20.51 31.54 -6.54
C GLN A 44 21.05 30.64 -5.42
N LEU A 45 20.19 30.07 -4.60
CA LEU A 45 20.60 29.23 -3.46
C LEU A 45 20.78 27.75 -3.89
N PRO A 46 21.65 26.99 -3.19
CA PRO A 46 21.71 25.53 -3.33
C PRO A 46 20.36 24.86 -3.05
N ALA A 47 20.09 23.71 -3.67
CA ALA A 47 18.80 23.02 -3.59
C ALA A 47 18.31 22.79 -2.15
N ILE A 48 19.18 22.31 -1.24
CA ILE A 48 18.82 22.07 0.16
C ILE A 48 18.42 23.36 0.89
N MET A 49 19.09 24.48 0.59
CA MET A 49 18.77 25.79 1.19
C MET A 49 17.47 26.35 0.62
N ARG A 50 17.21 26.14 -0.69
CA ARG A 50 15.92 26.50 -1.32
C ARG A 50 14.78 25.73 -0.63
N ARG A 51 14.94 24.42 -0.42
CA ARG A 51 13.94 23.59 0.28
C ARG A 51 13.66 24.09 1.69
N ALA A 52 14.68 24.44 2.45
CA ALA A 52 14.51 25.01 3.78
C ALA A 52 13.71 26.32 3.74
N LYS A 53 13.95 27.18 2.74
CA LYS A 53 13.21 28.44 2.57
C LYS A 53 11.76 28.21 2.12
N VAL A 54 11.49 27.16 1.33
CA VAL A 54 10.12 26.73 0.99
C VAL A 54 9.39 26.30 2.25
N VAL A 55 9.98 25.41 3.05
CA VAL A 55 9.41 24.95 4.33
C VAL A 55 9.17 26.14 5.28
N GLU A 56 10.14 27.06 5.40
CA GLU A 56 10.01 28.25 6.23
C GLU A 56 8.82 29.14 5.79
N LYS A 57 8.67 29.39 4.50
CA LYS A 57 7.57 30.22 3.96
C LYS A 57 6.21 29.55 4.21
N ILE A 58 6.12 28.24 3.93
CA ILE A 58 4.87 27.48 4.14
C ILE A 58 4.50 27.48 5.62
N PHE A 59 5.37 27.08 6.53
CA PHE A 59 5.07 27.01 7.96
C PHE A 59 4.75 28.38 8.58
N ASN A 60 5.28 29.45 8.04
CA ASN A 60 4.98 30.81 8.49
C ASN A 60 3.63 31.33 7.95
N GLN A 61 3.16 30.88 6.77
CA GLN A 61 2.06 31.53 6.05
C GLN A 61 0.88 30.61 5.75
N LEU A 62 1.05 29.27 5.75
CA LEU A 62 -0.08 28.35 5.53
C LEU A 62 -1.18 28.64 6.56
N PRO A 63 -2.46 28.74 6.16
CA PRO A 63 -3.54 28.97 7.11
C PRO A 63 -3.56 27.92 8.23
N VAL A 64 -3.80 28.34 9.46
CA VAL A 64 -4.02 27.45 10.61
C VAL A 64 -5.51 27.41 10.93
N THR A 65 -6.01 26.22 11.21
CA THR A 65 -7.43 26.02 11.57
C THR A 65 -7.56 25.03 12.71
N ILE A 66 -8.50 25.29 13.60
CA ILE A 66 -8.90 24.38 14.69
C ILE A 66 -10.40 24.16 14.49
N ARG A 67 -10.77 22.92 14.15
CA ARG A 67 -12.16 22.57 13.87
C ARG A 67 -12.92 22.28 15.17
N PRO A 68 -14.25 22.32 15.14
CA PRO A 68 -15.06 21.93 16.31
C PRO A 68 -14.68 20.54 16.83
N ASP A 69 -14.76 20.35 18.14
CA ASP A 69 -14.47 19.08 18.84
C ASP A 69 -13.01 18.57 18.80
N GLU A 70 -12.10 19.16 18.03
CA GLU A 70 -10.71 18.71 17.97
C GLU A 70 -10.00 18.90 19.32
N LEU A 71 -9.36 17.81 19.82
CA LEU A 71 -8.45 17.83 20.95
C LEU A 71 -6.99 17.82 20.50
N ILE A 72 -6.71 17.24 19.34
CA ILE A 72 -5.42 17.24 18.67
C ILE A 72 -5.53 18.16 17.45
N VAL A 73 -4.70 19.17 17.38
CA VAL A 73 -4.77 20.24 16.36
C VAL A 73 -3.57 20.20 15.42
N GLY A 74 -3.77 20.75 14.24
CA GLY A 74 -2.83 20.71 13.13
C GLY A 74 -3.54 20.19 11.89
N ALA A 75 -3.40 20.87 10.76
CA ALA A 75 -4.01 20.47 9.51
C ALA A 75 -3.05 20.69 8.35
N VAL A 76 -3.07 19.81 7.37
CA VAL A 76 -2.31 19.94 6.12
C VAL A 76 -3.07 20.86 5.17
N THR A 77 -4.41 20.82 5.22
CA THR A 77 -5.34 21.58 4.38
C THR A 77 -6.42 22.24 5.23
N ILE A 78 -7.06 23.27 4.69
CA ILE A 78 -8.13 24.01 5.39
C ILE A 78 -9.37 23.13 5.56
N ASN A 79 -9.78 22.48 4.47
CA ASN A 79 -10.94 21.58 4.48
C ASN A 79 -10.50 20.15 4.83
N PRO A 80 -11.31 19.38 5.56
CA PRO A 80 -10.97 17.99 5.89
C PRO A 80 -10.89 17.13 4.63
N ARG A 81 -9.97 16.15 4.64
CA ARG A 81 -9.71 15.24 3.52
C ARG A 81 -9.34 15.91 2.18
N SER A 82 -9.02 17.20 2.20
CA SER A 82 -8.53 17.88 1.00
C SER A 82 -7.05 17.58 0.76
N THR A 83 -6.54 17.96 -0.39
CA THR A 83 -5.16 17.70 -0.80
C THR A 83 -4.50 18.97 -1.29
N GLU A 84 -3.24 19.10 -0.96
CA GLU A 84 -2.34 20.13 -1.49
C GLU A 84 -1.67 19.66 -2.78
N ILE A 85 -1.18 20.61 -3.57
CA ILE A 85 -0.32 20.35 -4.73
C ILE A 85 1.13 20.73 -4.40
N CYS A 86 2.06 19.85 -4.76
CA CYS A 86 3.49 20.03 -4.59
C CYS A 86 4.18 20.09 -5.97
N PRO A 87 4.15 21.25 -6.64
CA PRO A 87 4.56 21.39 -8.03
C PRO A 87 6.05 21.15 -8.25
N GLU A 88 6.88 21.22 -7.22
CA GLU A 88 8.29 20.91 -7.27
C GLU A 88 8.60 19.45 -7.66
N PHE A 89 7.66 18.55 -7.41
CA PHE A 89 7.79 17.14 -7.81
C PHE A 89 7.22 16.92 -9.21
N SER A 90 5.93 17.27 -9.42
CA SER A 90 5.27 17.24 -10.72
C SER A 90 4.02 18.13 -10.70
N TYR A 91 3.58 18.64 -11.86
CA TYR A 91 2.41 19.53 -11.93
C TYR A 91 1.58 19.38 -13.22
N ASP A 92 2.19 19.00 -14.32
CA ASP A 92 1.59 19.08 -15.67
C ASP A 92 0.38 18.18 -15.86
N TRP A 93 0.31 17.07 -15.14
CA TRP A 93 -0.84 16.19 -15.12
C TRP A 93 -2.05 16.84 -14.40
N VAL A 94 -1.82 17.61 -13.33
CA VAL A 94 -2.88 18.32 -12.59
C VAL A 94 -3.58 19.34 -13.50
N GLU A 95 -2.79 20.10 -14.27
CA GLU A 95 -3.33 21.11 -15.20
C GLU A 95 -4.19 20.50 -16.30
N LYS A 96 -3.82 19.33 -16.81
CA LYS A 96 -4.59 18.57 -17.81
C LYS A 96 -5.93 18.07 -17.27
N GLU A 97 -6.05 17.92 -15.94
CA GLU A 97 -7.20 17.35 -15.28
C GLU A 97 -8.08 18.34 -14.52
N PHE A 98 -7.86 19.65 -14.67
CA PHE A 98 -8.66 20.68 -13.98
C PHE A 98 -10.17 20.54 -14.19
N GLU A 99 -10.61 20.12 -15.37
CA GLU A 99 -12.04 19.98 -15.70
C GLU A 99 -12.56 18.54 -15.50
N THR A 100 -11.69 17.56 -15.41
CA THR A 100 -12.04 16.13 -15.37
C THR A 100 -11.91 15.49 -14.00
N MET A 101 -11.09 16.05 -13.10
CA MET A 101 -10.75 15.45 -11.81
C MET A 101 -11.97 15.19 -10.91
N GLU A 102 -13.00 16.05 -10.96
CA GLU A 102 -14.24 15.83 -10.20
C GLU A 102 -15.07 14.64 -10.71
N HIS A 103 -14.81 14.20 -11.95
CA HIS A 103 -15.58 13.15 -12.64
C HIS A 103 -14.78 11.87 -12.83
N ARG A 104 -13.62 11.75 -12.22
CA ARG A 104 -12.77 10.54 -12.29
C ARG A 104 -13.51 9.32 -11.75
N ILE A 105 -13.14 8.16 -12.27
CA ILE A 105 -13.64 6.86 -11.78
C ILE A 105 -13.09 6.56 -10.39
N ALA A 106 -11.81 6.91 -10.13
CA ALA A 106 -11.14 6.71 -8.85
C ALA A 106 -10.70 8.06 -8.25
N ASP A 107 -10.89 8.21 -6.94
CA ASP A 107 -10.45 9.36 -6.15
C ASP A 107 -10.84 10.73 -6.75
N PRO A 108 -12.15 11.00 -7.01
CA PRO A 108 -12.60 12.28 -7.55
C PRO A 108 -12.35 13.43 -6.56
N LEU A 109 -11.79 14.53 -7.05
CA LEU A 109 -11.45 15.73 -6.26
C LEU A 109 -12.06 16.97 -6.92
N VAL A 110 -12.61 17.86 -6.10
CA VAL A 110 -13.15 19.13 -6.60
C VAL A 110 -12.05 20.18 -6.71
N ILE A 111 -11.95 20.80 -7.86
CA ILE A 111 -11.05 21.95 -8.07
C ILE A 111 -11.91 23.21 -8.27
N PRO A 112 -12.02 24.09 -7.25
CA PRO A 112 -12.72 25.36 -7.42
C PRO A 112 -12.07 26.23 -8.50
N LYS A 113 -12.87 27.00 -9.25
CA LYS A 113 -12.36 27.86 -10.34
C LYS A 113 -11.23 28.81 -9.88
N LYS A 114 -11.34 29.36 -8.66
CA LYS A 114 -10.30 30.20 -8.08
C LYS A 114 -9.01 29.41 -7.89
N THR A 115 -9.10 28.22 -7.30
CA THR A 115 -7.97 27.32 -7.09
C THR A 115 -7.30 26.94 -8.41
N ALA A 116 -8.08 26.60 -9.45
CA ALA A 116 -7.53 26.30 -10.78
C ALA A 116 -6.76 27.48 -11.37
N GLN A 117 -7.27 28.72 -11.20
CA GLN A 117 -6.58 29.93 -11.66
C GLN A 117 -5.26 30.18 -10.91
N GLU A 118 -5.26 30.05 -9.57
CA GLU A 118 -4.07 30.20 -8.74
C GLU A 118 -3.02 29.16 -9.07
N LEU A 119 -3.42 27.91 -9.25
CA LEU A 119 -2.52 26.82 -9.67
C LEU A 119 -1.96 27.06 -11.08
N HIS A 120 -2.78 27.47 -12.04
CA HIS A 120 -2.32 27.82 -13.40
C HIS A 120 -1.24 28.89 -13.38
N GLU A 121 -1.42 29.97 -12.59
CA GLU A 121 -0.43 31.03 -12.45
C GLU A 121 0.87 30.53 -11.78
N ALA A 122 0.75 29.68 -10.76
CA ALA A 122 1.90 29.07 -10.11
C ALA A 122 2.67 28.14 -11.06
N PHE A 123 1.96 27.36 -11.87
CA PHE A 123 2.56 26.37 -12.76
C PHE A 123 3.40 26.96 -13.90
N LYS A 124 3.20 28.22 -14.27
CA LYS A 124 4.07 28.93 -15.26
C LYS A 124 5.55 28.94 -14.90
N TYR A 125 5.89 28.77 -13.64
CA TYR A 125 7.29 28.73 -13.17
C TYR A 125 7.98 27.37 -13.39
N TRP A 126 7.23 26.27 -13.40
CA TRP A 126 7.74 24.92 -13.21
C TRP A 126 8.22 24.16 -14.47
N PRO A 127 7.93 24.56 -15.73
CA PRO A 127 8.40 23.84 -16.90
C PRO A 127 9.90 23.51 -16.84
N GLY A 128 10.22 22.21 -16.91
CA GLY A 128 11.61 21.71 -16.84
C GLY A 128 12.28 21.75 -15.47
N LYS A 129 11.61 22.25 -14.40
CA LYS A 129 12.22 22.47 -13.08
C LYS A 129 11.85 21.39 -12.05
N THR A 130 10.92 20.49 -12.35
CA THR A 130 10.42 19.44 -11.44
C THR A 130 11.37 18.25 -11.31
N THR A 131 11.26 17.49 -10.23
CA THR A 131 11.99 16.22 -10.09
C THR A 131 11.60 15.23 -11.19
N SER A 132 10.29 15.12 -11.53
CA SER A 132 9.81 14.23 -12.58
C SER A 132 10.40 14.55 -13.96
N ALA A 133 10.49 15.83 -14.33
CA ALA A 133 11.10 16.26 -15.58
C ALA A 133 12.60 15.90 -15.65
N LEU A 134 13.32 16.06 -14.54
CA LEU A 134 14.73 15.68 -14.46
C LEU A 134 14.91 14.16 -14.54
N ALA A 135 14.15 13.39 -13.77
CA ALA A 135 14.18 11.94 -13.78
C ALA A 135 13.89 11.38 -15.20
N ALA A 136 12.86 11.90 -15.85
CA ALA A 136 12.53 11.52 -17.23
C ALA A 136 13.65 11.83 -18.24
N SER A 137 14.45 12.89 -18.00
CA SER A 137 15.58 13.23 -18.86
C SER A 137 16.78 12.28 -18.72
N TYR A 138 16.86 11.57 -17.60
CA TYR A 138 17.92 10.59 -17.32
C TYR A 138 17.59 9.19 -17.85
N MET A 139 16.31 8.87 -18.06
CA MET A 139 15.86 7.57 -18.56
C MET A 139 16.14 7.43 -20.05
N SER A 140 16.64 6.25 -20.46
CA SER A 140 16.78 5.88 -21.87
C SER A 140 15.42 5.71 -22.55
N GLU A 141 15.39 5.81 -23.89
CA GLU A 141 14.14 5.58 -24.65
C GLU A 141 13.64 4.14 -24.48
N GLY A 142 14.53 3.14 -24.43
CA GLY A 142 14.14 1.73 -24.20
C GLY A 142 13.43 1.54 -22.84
N THR A 143 13.90 2.21 -21.80
CA THR A 143 13.27 2.22 -20.47
C THR A 143 11.86 2.84 -20.51
N LYS A 144 11.71 4.00 -21.16
CA LYS A 144 10.40 4.65 -21.34
C LYS A 144 9.43 3.80 -22.16
N GLU A 145 9.91 3.12 -23.20
CA GLU A 145 9.11 2.23 -24.02
C GLU A 145 8.62 1.00 -23.25
N SER A 146 9.46 0.42 -22.41
CA SER A 146 9.08 -0.71 -21.55
C SER A 146 8.04 -0.31 -20.51
N MET A 147 8.17 0.89 -19.90
CA MET A 147 7.14 1.47 -19.04
C MET A 147 5.81 1.65 -19.78
N ALA A 148 5.85 2.27 -20.97
CA ALA A 148 4.64 2.50 -21.78
C ALA A 148 3.98 1.20 -22.26
N SER A 149 4.70 0.07 -22.26
CA SER A 149 4.20 -1.24 -22.68
C SER A 149 3.67 -2.11 -21.53
N GLY A 150 3.58 -1.57 -20.31
CA GLY A 150 3.02 -2.24 -19.13
C GLY A 150 3.93 -3.33 -18.54
N VAL A 151 5.25 -3.28 -18.80
CA VAL A 151 6.21 -4.21 -18.17
C VAL A 151 6.49 -3.79 -16.74
N PHE A 152 6.71 -2.51 -16.50
CA PHE A 152 6.85 -1.93 -15.18
C PHE A 152 6.51 -0.44 -15.20
N THR A 153 6.29 0.14 -14.02
CA THR A 153 6.22 1.60 -13.84
C THR A 153 6.99 1.98 -12.59
N VAL A 154 7.57 3.18 -12.58
CA VAL A 154 8.17 3.72 -11.37
C VAL A 154 7.07 4.13 -10.38
N GLY A 155 7.40 4.04 -9.10
CA GLY A 155 6.47 4.33 -8.02
C GLY A 155 6.28 5.84 -7.78
N ASN A 156 5.71 6.13 -6.63
CA ASN A 156 5.20 7.45 -6.26
C ASN A 156 6.20 8.59 -6.30
N TYR A 157 7.48 8.34 -6.07
CA TYR A 157 8.50 9.38 -6.08
C TYR A 157 8.69 10.03 -7.46
N PHE A 158 8.17 9.42 -8.53
CA PHE A 158 8.19 10.07 -9.83
C PHE A 158 7.24 11.27 -9.89
N PHE A 159 6.05 11.17 -9.26
CA PHE A 159 5.04 12.22 -9.27
C PHE A 159 4.92 12.99 -7.96
N GLY A 160 5.43 12.45 -6.87
CA GLY A 160 5.35 13.02 -5.52
C GLY A 160 6.69 13.06 -4.80
N GLY A 161 6.67 13.49 -3.55
CA GLY A 161 7.85 13.53 -2.70
C GLY A 161 8.16 12.19 -2.00
N VAL A 162 9.29 12.15 -1.32
CA VAL A 162 9.72 11.01 -0.52
C VAL A 162 8.74 10.77 0.63
N GLY A 163 8.30 9.53 0.77
CA GLY A 163 7.42 9.06 1.83
C GLY A 163 7.99 7.79 2.48
N HIS A 164 7.50 6.64 2.23
CA HIS A 164 7.94 5.28 2.65
C HIS A 164 8.97 5.26 3.81
N VAL A 165 8.68 5.99 4.88
CA VAL A 165 9.59 6.23 6.00
C VAL A 165 8.83 6.25 7.31
N SER A 166 9.47 5.80 8.39
CA SER A 166 9.05 6.04 9.77
C SER A 166 10.18 6.77 10.48
N VAL A 167 9.88 7.97 10.98
CA VAL A 167 10.88 8.87 11.59
C VAL A 167 11.02 8.64 13.09
N ASP A 168 11.99 9.31 13.72
CA ASP A 168 12.22 9.22 15.17
C ASP A 168 11.25 10.11 15.98
N TYR A 169 10.00 9.64 16.09
CA TYR A 169 9.00 10.25 16.98
C TYR A 169 9.47 10.24 18.43
N GLY A 170 10.13 9.16 18.87
CA GLY A 170 10.62 9.01 20.23
C GLY A 170 11.65 10.06 20.61
N LYS A 171 12.55 10.42 19.69
CA LYS A 171 13.54 11.50 19.90
C LYS A 171 12.86 12.84 20.14
N VAL A 172 11.91 13.20 19.28
CA VAL A 172 11.19 14.48 19.43
C VAL A 172 10.35 14.50 20.71
N LEU A 173 9.65 13.42 21.00
CA LEU A 173 8.90 13.29 22.26
C LEU A 173 9.77 13.54 23.49
N LYS A 174 11.03 13.11 23.44
CA LYS A 174 11.99 13.22 24.55
C LYS A 174 12.66 14.60 24.65
N ILE A 175 13.16 15.13 23.53
CA ILE A 175 14.02 16.34 23.52
C ILE A 175 13.42 17.55 22.80
N GLY A 176 12.32 17.37 22.11
CA GLY A 176 11.67 18.39 21.28
C GLY A 176 12.51 18.84 20.07
N PHE A 177 11.95 19.73 19.30
CA PHE A 177 12.66 20.36 18.16
C PHE A 177 13.84 21.21 18.63
N ARG A 178 13.74 21.79 19.82
CA ARG A 178 14.84 22.55 20.42
C ARG A 178 16.06 21.67 20.69
N GLY A 179 15.84 20.42 21.10
CA GLY A 179 16.90 19.42 21.25
C GLY A 179 17.61 19.11 19.94
N ILE A 180 16.86 18.96 18.85
CA ILE A 180 17.41 18.75 17.50
C ILE A 180 18.19 19.97 17.02
N ILE A 181 17.66 21.20 17.22
CA ILE A 181 18.36 22.44 16.91
C ILE A 181 19.71 22.49 17.64
N ASN A 182 19.73 22.14 18.92
CA ASN A 182 20.96 22.13 19.72
C ASN A 182 21.97 21.07 19.23
N GLU A 183 21.50 19.91 18.78
CA GLU A 183 22.35 18.86 18.21
C GLU A 183 23.00 19.34 16.90
N VAL A 184 22.20 19.89 16.00
CA VAL A 184 22.67 20.42 14.71
C VAL A 184 23.60 21.64 14.88
N SER A 185 23.30 22.53 15.84
CA SER A 185 24.16 23.69 16.15
C SER A 185 25.53 23.23 16.61
N ARG A 186 25.61 22.21 17.49
CA ARG A 186 26.89 21.62 17.90
C ARG A 186 27.64 20.97 16.75
N ALA A 187 26.95 20.27 15.87
CA ALA A 187 27.54 19.68 14.67
C ALA A 187 28.12 20.76 13.75
N LEU A 188 27.40 21.87 13.57
CA LEU A 188 27.83 23.01 12.78
C LEU A 188 29.04 23.71 13.40
N GLU A 189 29.05 23.93 14.73
CA GLU A 189 30.17 24.55 15.46
C GLU A 189 31.46 23.71 15.43
N SER A 190 31.30 22.37 15.41
CA SER A 190 32.42 21.43 15.37
C SER A 190 32.92 21.10 13.96
N LEU A 191 32.33 21.73 12.91
CA LEU A 191 32.64 21.43 11.52
C LEU A 191 34.03 21.85 11.14
N ASP A 192 34.86 20.89 10.69
CA ASP A 192 36.19 21.17 10.17
C ASP A 192 36.09 21.74 8.73
N ARG A 193 36.44 23.03 8.61
CA ARG A 193 36.40 23.74 7.31
C ARG A 193 37.47 23.29 6.33
N THR A 194 38.40 22.42 6.77
CA THR A 194 39.41 21.83 5.89
C THR A 194 38.94 20.53 5.24
N GLU A 195 37.81 19.94 5.70
CA GLU A 195 37.20 18.80 5.03
C GLU A 195 36.68 19.15 3.63
N PRO A 196 36.98 18.34 2.59
CA PRO A 196 36.51 18.61 1.22
C PRO A 196 34.98 18.80 1.09
N GLY A 197 34.20 18.18 1.98
CA GLY A 197 32.71 18.21 1.96
C GLY A 197 32.08 19.27 2.87
N TYR A 198 32.89 20.12 3.56
CA TYR A 198 32.36 20.96 4.64
C TYR A 198 31.25 21.92 4.19
N ILE A 199 31.33 22.49 3.00
CA ILE A 199 30.30 23.42 2.48
C ILE A 199 28.93 22.75 2.38
N LYS A 200 28.87 21.51 1.89
CA LYS A 200 27.61 20.77 1.78
C LYS A 200 27.04 20.44 3.17
N LYS A 201 27.90 20.04 4.13
CA LYS A 201 27.50 19.82 5.51
C LYS A 201 26.97 21.09 6.17
N GLU A 202 27.69 22.21 6.00
CA GLU A 202 27.27 23.55 6.50
C GLU A 202 25.91 23.95 5.92
N GLN A 203 25.68 23.76 4.62
CA GLN A 203 24.40 24.03 3.96
C GLN A 203 23.28 23.14 4.52
N PHE A 204 23.54 21.85 4.70
CA PHE A 204 22.58 20.91 5.29
C PHE A 204 22.19 21.32 6.71
N TYR A 205 23.17 21.59 7.58
CA TYR A 205 22.89 22.00 8.97
C TYR A 205 22.10 23.32 9.02
N ASN A 206 22.48 24.31 8.23
CA ASN A 206 21.74 25.57 8.16
C ASN A 206 20.31 25.38 7.64
N ALA A 207 20.11 24.49 6.65
CA ALA A 207 18.79 24.16 6.15
C ALA A 207 17.91 23.50 7.23
N VAL A 208 18.47 22.59 8.01
CA VAL A 208 17.78 21.99 9.16
C VAL A 208 17.40 23.05 10.19
N LEU A 209 18.33 23.93 10.58
CA LEU A 209 18.06 25.00 11.55
C LEU A 209 16.93 25.94 11.11
N ILE A 210 16.90 26.33 9.82
CA ILE A 210 15.82 27.13 9.24
C ILE A 210 14.48 26.39 9.35
N SER A 211 14.42 25.13 8.93
CA SER A 211 13.21 24.32 8.90
C SER A 211 12.62 24.08 10.30
N TYR A 212 13.47 23.73 11.28
CA TYR A 212 13.02 23.48 12.65
C TYR A 212 12.57 24.73 13.40
N ASN A 213 13.25 25.87 13.21
CA ASN A 213 12.77 27.12 13.77
C ASN A 213 11.42 27.54 13.15
N ALA A 214 11.18 27.27 11.89
CA ALA A 214 9.90 27.51 11.24
C ALA A 214 8.82 26.56 11.76
N ALA A 215 9.14 25.28 11.98
CA ALA A 215 8.24 24.29 12.56
C ALA A 215 7.77 24.68 13.98
N ILE A 216 8.68 25.20 14.83
CA ILE A 216 8.32 25.73 16.15
C ILE A 216 7.32 26.89 16.00
N ARG A 217 7.58 27.85 15.12
CA ARG A 217 6.65 28.97 14.86
C ARG A 217 5.29 28.49 14.37
N PHE A 218 5.26 27.47 13.53
CA PHE A 218 4.00 26.88 13.05
C PHE A 218 3.16 26.33 14.19
N ALA A 219 3.76 25.59 15.14
CA ALA A 219 3.06 25.11 16.33
C ALA A 219 2.57 26.27 17.22
N HIS A 220 3.39 27.32 17.43
CA HIS A 220 2.98 28.50 18.21
C HIS A 220 1.79 29.24 17.58
N ARG A 221 1.66 29.26 16.24
CA ARG A 221 0.49 29.82 15.55
C ARG A 221 -0.81 29.07 15.91
N TYR A 222 -0.75 27.75 16.13
CA TYR A 222 -1.87 26.97 16.67
C TYR A 222 -2.17 27.31 18.12
N ALA A 223 -1.15 27.61 18.93
CA ALA A 223 -1.37 28.09 20.31
C ALA A 223 -2.09 29.45 20.33
N GLU A 224 -1.69 30.38 19.45
CA GLU A 224 -2.34 31.67 19.30
C GLU A 224 -3.80 31.54 18.85
N GLU A 225 -4.07 30.70 17.86
CA GLU A 225 -5.43 30.44 17.36
C GLU A 225 -6.30 29.77 18.40
N ALA A 226 -5.79 28.78 19.15
CA ALA A 226 -6.52 28.16 20.28
C ALA A 226 -6.87 29.18 21.37
N SER A 227 -5.92 30.07 21.72
CA SER A 227 -6.14 31.15 22.69
C SER A 227 -7.21 32.14 22.21
N ARG A 228 -7.18 32.50 20.92
CA ARG A 228 -8.18 33.39 20.30
C ARG A 228 -9.58 32.77 20.34
N LEU A 229 -9.69 31.48 20.01
CA LEU A 229 -10.96 30.74 20.05
C LEU A 229 -11.46 30.57 21.49
N ALA A 230 -10.58 30.29 22.46
CA ALA A 230 -10.95 30.19 23.88
C ALA A 230 -11.57 31.47 24.44
N GLN A 231 -11.08 32.66 24.00
CA GLN A 231 -11.65 33.95 24.38
C GLN A 231 -13.09 34.15 23.85
N GLN A 232 -13.44 33.55 22.74
CA GLN A 232 -14.74 33.67 22.09
C GLN A 232 -15.73 32.55 22.46
N GLU A 233 -15.20 31.46 23.09
CA GLU A 233 -16.00 30.27 23.42
C GLU A 233 -16.88 30.51 24.66
N SER A 234 -18.15 30.24 24.51
CA SER A 234 -19.14 30.35 25.60
C SER A 234 -19.32 29.05 26.39
N ASN A 235 -19.04 27.89 25.81
CA ASN A 235 -19.12 26.60 26.49
C ASN A 235 -17.93 26.46 27.43
N PRO A 236 -18.13 26.36 28.77
CA PRO A 236 -17.03 26.33 29.71
C PRO A 236 -16.11 25.11 29.58
N THR A 237 -16.62 23.99 29.11
CA THR A 237 -15.83 22.77 28.86
C THR A 237 -14.94 22.93 27.64
N ARG A 238 -15.52 23.39 26.52
CA ARG A 238 -14.76 23.64 25.29
C ARG A 238 -13.71 24.74 25.48
N LYS A 239 -14.06 25.80 26.23
CA LYS A 239 -13.11 26.86 26.58
C LYS A 239 -11.87 26.31 27.29
N ARG A 240 -12.07 25.48 28.31
CA ARG A 240 -10.94 24.84 29.06
C ARG A 240 -10.11 23.94 28.16
N GLU A 241 -10.75 23.20 27.23
CA GLU A 241 -10.04 22.38 26.24
C GLU A 241 -9.16 23.25 25.32
N LEU A 242 -9.71 24.35 24.79
CA LEU A 242 -8.96 25.29 23.93
C LEU A 242 -7.80 25.96 24.69
N GLU A 243 -8.00 26.32 25.96
CA GLU A 243 -6.94 26.83 26.84
C GLU A 243 -5.82 25.80 27.05
N GLN A 244 -6.18 24.51 27.23
CA GLN A 244 -5.19 23.43 27.35
C GLN A 244 -4.48 23.17 26.04
N ILE A 245 -5.19 23.16 24.89
CA ILE A 245 -4.59 23.07 23.56
C ILE A 245 -3.58 24.19 23.33
N ALA A 246 -3.92 25.44 23.71
CA ALA A 246 -3.01 26.57 23.62
C ALA A 246 -1.73 26.35 24.43
N GLN A 247 -1.88 25.85 25.68
CA GLN A 247 -0.72 25.52 26.52
C GLN A 247 0.14 24.41 25.91
N ASN A 248 -0.49 23.33 25.45
CA ASN A 248 0.21 22.22 24.78
C ASN A 248 1.00 22.73 23.56
N CYS A 249 0.36 23.47 22.64
CA CYS A 249 1.01 23.96 21.42
C CYS A 249 2.08 25.05 21.68
N THR A 250 2.04 25.74 22.82
CA THR A 250 3.11 26.65 23.27
C THR A 250 4.36 25.85 23.68
N ARG A 251 4.17 24.64 24.24
CA ARG A 251 5.25 23.82 24.75
C ARG A 251 5.77 22.84 23.74
N VAL A 252 4.89 22.09 23.09
CA VAL A 252 5.27 21.01 22.16
C VAL A 252 4.91 21.38 20.71
N PRO A 253 5.74 20.97 19.74
CA PRO A 253 6.90 20.09 19.80
C PRO A 253 8.24 20.82 20.08
N GLU A 254 8.22 22.10 20.49
CA GLU A 254 9.47 22.83 20.78
C GLU A 254 10.29 22.11 21.85
N TYR A 255 9.65 21.73 22.96
CA TYR A 255 10.26 20.95 24.05
C TYR A 255 9.68 19.54 24.10
N GLY A 256 10.34 18.63 24.81
CA GLY A 256 9.85 17.27 25.02
C GLY A 256 8.50 17.24 25.76
N ALA A 257 7.68 16.24 25.42
CA ALA A 257 6.37 16.04 26.06
C ALA A 257 6.51 15.59 27.52
N THR A 258 5.58 15.98 28.37
CA THR A 258 5.51 15.61 29.81
C THR A 258 4.20 14.92 30.18
N THR A 259 3.15 15.07 29.36
CA THR A 259 1.87 14.41 29.53
C THR A 259 1.51 13.59 28.29
N PHE A 260 0.57 12.68 28.43
CA PHE A 260 0.12 11.88 27.28
C PHE A 260 -0.57 12.73 26.21
N TRP A 261 -1.30 13.77 26.59
CA TRP A 261 -1.90 14.70 25.63
C TRP A 261 -0.85 15.49 24.85
N GLU A 262 0.18 16.01 25.53
CA GLU A 262 1.33 16.62 24.84
C GLU A 262 2.03 15.64 23.89
N ALA A 263 2.14 14.36 24.29
CA ALA A 263 2.73 13.34 23.42
C ALA A 263 1.88 13.10 22.15
N CYS A 264 0.56 12.98 22.27
CA CYS A 264 -0.35 12.87 21.13
C CYS A 264 -0.28 14.11 20.22
N GLN A 265 -0.22 15.30 20.79
CA GLN A 265 -0.08 16.54 20.01
C GLN A 265 1.28 16.62 19.30
N THR A 266 2.37 16.21 19.95
CA THR A 266 3.70 16.14 19.35
C THR A 266 3.73 15.18 18.18
N PHE A 267 3.22 13.97 18.38
CA PHE A 267 3.08 12.95 17.32
C PHE A 267 2.39 13.53 16.09
N TRP A 268 1.25 14.19 16.29
CA TRP A 268 0.48 14.73 15.17
C TRP A 268 1.18 15.90 14.48
N PHE A 269 1.83 16.80 15.22
CA PHE A 269 2.60 17.87 14.58
C PHE A 269 3.73 17.35 13.70
N ILE A 270 4.46 16.32 14.17
CA ILE A 270 5.50 15.68 13.33
C ILE A 270 4.86 15.12 12.06
N GLN A 271 3.80 14.32 12.21
CA GLN A 271 3.12 13.68 11.08
C GLN A 271 2.61 14.70 10.06
N SER A 272 1.92 15.74 10.49
CA SER A 272 1.37 16.76 9.59
C SER A 272 2.47 17.61 8.92
N MET A 273 3.53 17.96 9.64
CA MET A 273 4.65 18.75 9.09
C MET A 273 5.44 17.95 8.04
N LEU A 274 5.64 16.65 8.24
CA LEU A 274 6.23 15.76 7.25
C LEU A 274 5.39 15.71 5.96
N GLN A 275 4.07 15.61 6.11
CA GLN A 275 3.16 15.63 4.96
C GLN A 275 3.24 16.95 4.18
N ILE A 276 3.33 18.07 4.87
CA ILE A 276 3.46 19.41 4.26
C ILE A 276 4.82 19.56 3.54
N GLU A 277 5.92 19.09 4.12
CA GLU A 277 7.24 19.17 3.47
C GLU A 277 7.31 18.31 2.21
N SER A 278 6.87 17.06 2.31
CA SER A 278 7.21 16.05 1.31
C SER A 278 6.07 15.69 0.36
N SER A 279 4.81 15.77 0.76
CA SER A 279 3.69 15.17 0.01
C SER A 279 3.85 13.68 -0.31
N GLY A 280 4.85 13.01 0.28
CA GLY A 280 5.05 11.58 0.11
C GLY A 280 3.94 10.79 0.80
N HIS A 281 3.53 9.66 0.24
CA HIS A 281 2.67 8.75 0.98
C HIS A 281 3.47 7.65 1.69
N SER A 282 2.78 6.88 2.56
CA SER A 282 3.43 5.89 3.41
C SER A 282 4.39 6.47 4.45
N ILE A 283 4.22 7.76 4.83
CA ILE A 283 4.87 8.29 6.03
C ILE A 283 4.16 7.64 7.22
N SER A 284 4.80 6.63 7.79
CA SER A 284 4.16 5.67 8.69
C SER A 284 4.47 5.97 10.15
N PRO A 285 3.46 6.02 11.03
CA PRO A 285 3.66 6.12 12.48
C PRO A 285 4.57 5.04 13.07
N GLY A 286 4.63 3.87 12.44
CA GLY A 286 5.48 2.77 12.88
C GLY A 286 5.07 2.22 14.24
N ARG A 287 6.02 2.06 15.16
CA ARG A 287 5.88 1.45 16.48
C ARG A 287 5.22 2.39 17.51
N PHE A 288 4.02 2.89 17.20
CA PHE A 288 3.29 3.87 18.03
C PHE A 288 3.12 3.41 19.48
N ASP A 289 2.80 2.15 19.69
CA ASP A 289 2.63 1.57 21.03
C ASP A 289 3.93 1.53 21.85
N GLN A 290 5.13 1.61 21.22
CA GLN A 290 6.39 1.60 21.93
C GLN A 290 6.84 2.99 22.34
N TYR A 291 6.87 3.96 21.42
CA TYR A 291 7.38 5.30 21.75
C TYR A 291 6.36 6.19 22.49
N MET A 292 5.07 5.88 22.43
CA MET A 292 4.02 6.60 23.14
C MET A 292 3.72 6.04 24.54
N TYR A 293 3.93 4.73 24.74
CA TYR A 293 3.56 4.05 26.00
C TYR A 293 4.21 4.66 27.24
N PRO A 294 5.50 5.07 27.25
CA PRO A 294 6.10 5.69 28.44
C PRO A 294 5.37 6.93 28.94
N TYR A 295 4.74 7.70 28.04
CA TYR A 295 3.98 8.91 28.39
C TYR A 295 2.59 8.56 28.96
N LEU A 296 1.96 7.51 28.45
CA LEU A 296 0.72 6.96 29.01
C LEU A 296 0.97 6.39 30.42
N GLU A 297 2.02 5.59 30.57
CA GLU A 297 2.37 4.95 31.83
C GLU A 297 2.75 5.96 32.93
N SER A 298 3.45 7.03 32.58
CA SER A 298 3.92 8.04 33.52
C SER A 298 2.85 9.07 33.90
N ASP A 299 1.86 9.35 33.03
CA ASP A 299 0.82 10.34 33.29
C ASP A 299 -0.29 9.79 34.18
N LYS A 300 -0.08 9.91 35.49
CA LYS A 300 -1.04 9.46 36.50
C LYS A 300 -2.26 10.38 36.67
N SER A 301 -2.28 11.52 35.96
CA SER A 301 -3.38 12.48 36.03
C SER A 301 -4.48 12.20 35.02
N ILE A 302 -4.18 11.46 33.96
CA ILE A 302 -5.12 11.14 32.87
C ILE A 302 -5.99 9.92 33.20
N SER A 303 -7.30 10.02 32.96
CA SER A 303 -8.16 8.83 33.03
C SER A 303 -7.97 7.94 31.80
N ARG A 304 -8.24 6.64 31.94
CA ARG A 304 -8.13 5.69 30.82
C ARG A 304 -9.08 6.05 29.68
N GLU A 305 -10.30 6.50 30.01
CA GLU A 305 -11.31 6.91 29.03
C GLU A 305 -10.84 8.12 28.22
N PHE A 306 -10.27 9.14 28.88
CA PHE A 306 -9.76 10.31 28.19
C PHE A 306 -8.48 10.00 27.39
N ALA A 307 -7.62 9.14 27.91
CA ALA A 307 -6.47 8.65 27.15
C ALA A 307 -6.92 7.90 25.87
N GLN A 308 -7.97 7.05 25.95
CA GLN A 308 -8.56 6.39 24.79
C GLN A 308 -9.12 7.42 23.81
N GLU A 309 -9.86 8.43 24.27
CA GLU A 309 -10.40 9.49 23.40
C GLU A 309 -9.29 10.25 22.66
N LEU A 310 -8.13 10.49 23.29
CA LEU A 310 -6.97 11.09 22.62
C LEU A 310 -6.38 10.19 21.54
N VAL A 311 -6.28 8.89 21.77
CA VAL A 311 -5.85 7.91 20.77
C VAL A 311 -6.84 7.90 19.60
N ASP A 312 -8.14 7.85 19.88
CA ASP A 312 -9.20 7.92 18.86
C ASP A 312 -9.10 9.20 18.02
N CYS A 313 -8.81 10.36 18.66
CA CYS A 313 -8.55 11.62 17.97
C CYS A 313 -7.33 11.54 17.05
N CYS A 314 -6.25 10.84 17.45
CA CYS A 314 -5.10 10.60 16.56
C CYS A 314 -5.51 9.77 15.32
N TRP A 315 -6.36 8.73 15.50
CA TRP A 315 -6.92 7.96 14.37
C TRP A 315 -7.75 8.81 13.43
N ILE A 316 -8.59 9.70 13.96
CA ILE A 316 -9.35 10.68 13.15
C ILE A 316 -8.41 11.56 12.33
N LYS A 317 -7.37 12.12 12.98
CA LYS A 317 -6.39 12.99 12.29
C LYS A 317 -5.64 12.27 11.16
N LEU A 318 -5.31 10.99 11.31
CA LEU A 318 -4.69 10.21 10.24
C LEU A 318 -5.62 10.04 9.01
N ASN A 319 -6.94 10.17 9.17
CA ASN A 319 -7.91 10.14 8.08
C ASN A 319 -8.23 11.53 7.51
N ASP A 320 -7.70 12.61 8.09
CA ASP A 320 -7.86 13.98 7.60
C ASP A 320 -6.92 14.28 6.41
N ILE A 321 -5.84 13.51 6.26
CA ILE A 321 -4.86 13.67 5.17
C ILE A 321 -5.35 12.98 3.90
N ASN A 322 -5.18 13.66 2.76
CA ASN A 322 -5.37 13.09 1.44
C ASN A 322 -4.19 13.42 0.53
N LYS A 323 -4.02 12.64 -0.53
CA LYS A 323 -2.98 12.83 -1.54
C LYS A 323 -3.58 12.73 -2.93
N THR A 324 -3.28 13.70 -3.78
CA THR A 324 -3.72 13.64 -5.17
C THR A 324 -2.69 12.94 -6.04
N ARG A 325 -3.20 12.24 -7.08
CA ARG A 325 -2.42 11.49 -8.07
C ARG A 325 -3.01 11.76 -9.45
N ASP A 326 -2.24 11.51 -10.50
CA ASP A 326 -2.79 11.44 -11.84
C ASP A 326 -3.83 10.32 -11.97
N GLU A 327 -4.70 10.38 -12.98
CA GLU A 327 -5.84 9.45 -13.12
C GLU A 327 -5.41 7.97 -13.18
N VAL A 328 -4.29 7.65 -13.84
CA VAL A 328 -3.80 6.27 -13.97
C VAL A 328 -3.32 5.76 -12.61
N SER A 329 -2.53 6.56 -11.92
CA SER A 329 -2.07 6.24 -10.56
C SER A 329 -3.23 6.16 -9.57
N ALA A 330 -4.24 7.03 -9.67
CA ALA A 330 -5.44 6.96 -8.85
C ALA A 330 -6.21 5.64 -9.05
N GLN A 331 -6.26 5.09 -10.26
CA GLN A 331 -6.85 3.77 -10.51
C GLN A 331 -6.01 2.63 -9.90
N ALA A 332 -4.67 2.73 -9.91
CA ALA A 332 -3.78 1.74 -9.31
C ALA A 332 -3.75 1.78 -7.76
N PHE A 333 -4.15 2.89 -7.15
CA PHE A 333 -4.19 3.12 -5.71
C PHE A 333 -5.60 3.50 -5.21
N ALA A 334 -6.64 2.99 -5.85
CA ALA A 334 -8.03 3.40 -5.64
C ALA A 334 -8.43 3.45 -4.16
N GLY A 335 -9.22 4.47 -3.78
CA GLY A 335 -9.79 4.63 -2.44
C GLY A 335 -9.09 5.65 -1.55
N TYR A 336 -8.47 6.68 -2.11
CA TYR A 336 -7.76 7.75 -1.38
C TYR A 336 -6.67 7.22 -0.43
N ALA A 337 -5.98 6.18 -0.83
CA ALA A 337 -5.01 5.50 0.00
C ALA A 337 -3.80 6.39 0.32
N VAL A 338 -3.51 6.58 1.61
CA VAL A 338 -2.35 7.35 2.12
C VAL A 338 -1.29 6.43 2.69
N PHE A 339 -1.64 5.19 3.05
CA PHE A 339 -0.75 4.13 3.51
C PHE A 339 0.05 4.47 4.79
N GLN A 340 -0.55 5.13 5.75
CA GLN A 340 0.08 5.41 7.04
C GLN A 340 0.02 4.15 7.93
N ASN A 341 1.04 3.28 7.87
CA ASN A 341 1.05 2.05 8.65
C ASN A 341 1.40 2.32 10.11
N LEU A 342 0.61 1.76 11.02
CA LEU A 342 0.83 1.79 12.46
C LEU A 342 0.88 0.35 12.97
N CYS A 343 2.00 -0.01 13.60
CA CYS A 343 2.33 -1.38 13.91
C CYS A 343 2.47 -1.58 15.42
N CYS A 344 1.79 -2.59 15.99
CA CYS A 344 1.82 -2.91 17.41
C CYS A 344 2.35 -4.32 17.70
N GLY A 345 2.84 -4.54 18.92
CA GLY A 345 3.29 -5.84 19.39
C GLY A 345 4.64 -6.28 18.83
N GLY A 346 4.85 -7.60 18.69
CA GLY A 346 6.11 -8.19 18.25
C GLY A 346 7.17 -8.24 19.33
N GLN A 347 8.43 -8.11 18.94
CA GLN A 347 9.56 -8.12 19.87
C GLN A 347 10.07 -6.71 20.17
N THR A 348 10.57 -6.51 21.39
CA THR A 348 11.42 -5.36 21.76
C THR A 348 12.83 -5.55 21.16
N GLU A 349 13.66 -4.48 21.16
CA GLU A 349 15.04 -4.53 20.67
C GLU A 349 15.88 -5.65 21.33
N ASP A 350 15.60 -5.98 22.59
CA ASP A 350 16.27 -7.04 23.36
C ASP A 350 15.57 -8.41 23.30
N GLY A 351 14.52 -8.55 22.47
CA GLY A 351 13.88 -9.84 22.15
C GLY A 351 12.85 -10.32 23.17
N ARG A 352 12.26 -9.41 23.96
CA ARG A 352 11.10 -9.69 24.81
C ARG A 352 9.79 -9.35 24.09
N ASP A 353 8.68 -9.78 24.64
CA ASP A 353 7.37 -9.35 24.15
C ASP A 353 7.17 -7.85 24.29
N ALA A 354 6.72 -7.21 23.24
CA ALA A 354 6.51 -5.76 23.14
C ALA A 354 5.04 -5.34 23.35
N THR A 355 4.13 -6.29 23.56
CA THR A 355 2.71 -6.02 23.83
C THR A 355 2.53 -5.25 25.13
N ASN A 356 1.78 -4.16 25.10
CA ASN A 356 1.48 -3.33 26.28
C ASN A 356 0.04 -2.79 26.21
N ASP A 357 -0.39 -2.06 27.24
CA ASP A 357 -1.76 -1.52 27.35
C ASP A 357 -2.14 -0.63 26.15
N LEU A 358 -1.18 0.14 25.60
CA LEU A 358 -1.43 0.99 24.44
C LEU A 358 -1.63 0.17 23.17
N SER A 359 -1.03 -1.02 23.06
CA SER A 359 -1.28 -1.93 21.93
C SER A 359 -2.77 -2.33 21.86
N TYR A 360 -3.40 -2.58 23.01
CA TYR A 360 -4.85 -2.84 23.09
C TYR A 360 -5.69 -1.58 22.82
N MET A 361 -5.25 -0.42 23.31
CA MET A 361 -5.94 0.85 23.04
C MET A 361 -5.91 1.22 21.55
N CYS A 362 -4.88 0.88 20.82
CA CYS A 362 -4.82 1.03 19.38
C CYS A 362 -5.85 0.16 18.64
N MET A 363 -6.08 -1.09 19.10
CA MET A 363 -7.16 -1.93 18.58
C MET A 363 -8.54 -1.34 18.88
N GLU A 364 -8.71 -0.82 20.10
CA GLU A 364 -9.94 -0.15 20.53
C GLU A 364 -10.24 1.07 19.66
N ALA A 365 -9.24 1.94 19.43
CA ALA A 365 -9.38 3.11 18.57
C ALA A 365 -9.75 2.72 17.12
N THR A 366 -9.18 1.64 16.61
CA THR A 366 -9.54 1.12 15.28
C THR A 366 -11.01 0.66 15.23
N ALA A 367 -11.49 0.00 16.27
CA ALA A 367 -12.88 -0.42 16.40
C ALA A 367 -13.85 0.77 16.56
N HIS A 368 -13.43 1.84 17.25
CA HIS A 368 -14.21 3.06 17.45
C HIS A 368 -14.32 3.89 16.16
N VAL A 369 -13.19 4.13 15.52
CA VAL A 369 -13.11 5.07 14.39
C VAL A 369 -13.62 4.44 13.09
N ARG A 370 -13.31 3.18 12.81
CA ARG A 370 -13.82 2.42 11.63
C ARG A 370 -13.59 3.16 10.31
N LEU A 371 -12.41 3.74 10.14
CA LEU A 371 -11.98 4.44 8.94
C LEU A 371 -10.72 3.76 8.35
N PRO A 372 -10.38 4.01 7.08
CA PRO A 372 -9.27 3.32 6.40
C PRO A 372 -7.89 3.53 7.02
N GLN A 373 -7.66 4.65 7.71
CA GLN A 373 -6.36 4.95 8.33
C GLN A 373 -6.42 4.91 9.86
N PRO A 374 -5.31 4.53 10.49
CA PRO A 374 -4.06 4.02 9.90
C PRO A 374 -4.25 2.67 9.22
N SER A 375 -3.34 2.29 8.32
CA SER A 375 -3.19 0.88 7.92
C SER A 375 -2.70 0.10 9.13
N PHE A 376 -3.63 -0.33 9.98
CA PHE A 376 -3.31 -0.92 11.28
C PHE A 376 -2.76 -2.34 11.11
N SER A 377 -1.66 -2.65 11.77
CA SER A 377 -0.97 -3.93 11.70
C SER A 377 -0.46 -4.40 13.06
N ILE A 378 -0.29 -5.70 13.20
CA ILE A 378 0.35 -6.31 14.36
C ILE A 378 1.50 -7.22 13.92
N ARG A 379 2.50 -7.31 14.77
CA ARG A 379 3.59 -8.27 14.66
C ARG A 379 3.32 -9.47 15.56
N VAL A 380 3.56 -10.66 15.02
CA VAL A 380 3.34 -11.94 15.69
C VAL A 380 4.64 -12.73 15.71
N TRP A 381 4.94 -13.36 16.83
CA TRP A 381 6.07 -14.25 17.04
C TRP A 381 5.69 -15.37 18.03
N GLN A 382 6.58 -16.33 18.28
CA GLN A 382 6.28 -17.46 19.18
C GLN A 382 5.86 -17.03 20.58
N GLY A 383 6.44 -15.91 21.11
CA GLY A 383 6.09 -15.37 22.42
C GLY A 383 4.90 -14.41 22.46
N THR A 384 4.21 -14.19 21.34
CA THR A 384 3.02 -13.33 21.32
C THR A 384 1.93 -13.91 22.23
N PRO A 385 1.39 -13.13 23.19
CA PRO A 385 0.30 -13.57 24.05
C PRO A 385 -0.95 -14.00 23.27
N ASP A 386 -1.54 -15.12 23.64
CA ASP A 386 -2.76 -15.61 22.98
C ASP A 386 -3.90 -14.60 23.10
N GLU A 387 -4.01 -13.90 24.25
CA GLU A 387 -5.03 -12.86 24.45
C GLU A 387 -4.88 -11.72 23.44
N PHE A 388 -3.66 -11.30 23.13
CA PHE A 388 -3.39 -10.27 22.12
C PHE A 388 -3.81 -10.73 20.72
N LEU A 389 -3.43 -11.95 20.34
CA LEU A 389 -3.80 -12.50 19.04
C LEU A 389 -5.32 -12.71 18.91
N TYR A 390 -5.98 -13.20 19.97
CA TYR A 390 -7.45 -13.33 19.97
C TYR A 390 -8.15 -11.97 19.85
N ARG A 391 -7.63 -10.93 20.54
CA ARG A 391 -8.16 -9.57 20.42
C ARG A 391 -8.02 -9.03 19.00
N ALA A 392 -6.92 -9.30 18.35
CA ALA A 392 -6.71 -8.97 16.93
C ALA A 392 -7.68 -9.74 16.02
N CYS A 393 -7.92 -11.03 16.28
CA CYS A 393 -8.92 -11.83 15.54
C CYS A 393 -10.37 -11.30 15.75
N GLU A 394 -10.71 -10.81 16.94
CA GLU A 394 -11.99 -10.12 17.18
C GLU A 394 -12.12 -8.86 16.31
N LEU A 395 -11.05 -8.08 16.18
CA LEU A 395 -11.04 -6.88 15.34
C LEU A 395 -11.17 -7.23 13.86
N VAL A 396 -10.45 -8.25 13.36
CA VAL A 396 -10.61 -8.77 11.99
C VAL A 396 -12.05 -9.17 11.70
N ARG A 397 -12.70 -9.88 12.65
CA ARG A 397 -14.09 -10.33 12.52
C ARG A 397 -15.10 -9.19 12.36
N MET A 398 -14.76 -7.96 12.79
CA MET A 398 -15.62 -6.80 12.57
C MET A 398 -15.73 -6.39 11.08
N GLY A 399 -14.93 -6.99 10.18
CA GLY A 399 -15.02 -6.77 8.75
C GLY A 399 -14.29 -5.50 8.27
N LEU A 400 -13.41 -4.89 9.08
CA LEU A 400 -12.67 -3.68 8.72
C LEU A 400 -11.41 -3.96 7.88
N GLY A 401 -11.08 -5.23 7.65
CA GLY A 401 -9.87 -5.63 6.93
C GLY A 401 -8.57 -5.36 7.68
N VAL A 402 -8.61 -5.10 8.97
CA VAL A 402 -7.46 -4.84 9.85
C VAL A 402 -7.64 -5.57 11.18
N PRO A 403 -6.51 -5.90 11.87
CA PRO A 403 -5.12 -5.67 11.50
C PRO A 403 -4.62 -6.63 10.42
N ALA A 404 -3.64 -6.16 9.65
CA ALA A 404 -2.76 -7.06 8.91
C ALA A 404 -1.74 -7.68 9.89
N MET A 405 -1.29 -8.91 9.64
CA MET A 405 -0.44 -9.65 10.57
C MET A 405 0.89 -10.02 9.94
N TYR A 406 1.98 -9.83 10.68
CA TYR A 406 3.37 -9.97 10.22
C TYR A 406 4.16 -10.92 11.11
N ASN A 407 4.97 -11.77 10.50
CA ASN A 407 5.72 -12.83 11.16
C ASN A 407 7.16 -12.40 11.47
N ASP A 408 7.46 -12.15 12.74
CA ASP A 408 8.81 -11.81 13.20
C ASP A 408 9.83 -12.91 12.90
N GLU A 409 9.42 -14.19 12.88
CA GLU A 409 10.29 -15.34 12.63
C GLU A 409 10.81 -15.42 11.17
N VAL A 410 10.22 -14.63 10.28
CA VAL A 410 10.66 -14.52 8.88
C VAL A 410 11.29 -13.15 8.62
N ILE A 411 10.64 -12.08 9.10
CA ILE A 411 11.05 -10.72 8.78
C ILE A 411 12.38 -10.35 9.46
N ILE A 412 12.55 -10.68 10.73
CA ILE A 412 13.81 -10.35 11.45
C ILE A 412 15.03 -10.98 10.76
N PRO A 413 15.05 -12.30 10.46
CA PRO A 413 16.16 -12.90 9.72
C PRO A 413 16.33 -12.33 8.30
N ALA A 414 15.22 -12.00 7.59
CA ALA A 414 15.28 -11.42 6.26
C ALA A 414 15.99 -10.06 6.28
N LEU A 415 15.67 -9.20 7.25
CA LEU A 415 16.31 -7.90 7.44
C LEU A 415 17.79 -8.05 7.83
N GLN A 416 18.12 -9.00 8.72
CA GLN A 416 19.53 -9.28 9.06
C GLN A 416 20.34 -9.73 7.84
N ASN A 417 19.74 -10.51 6.95
CA ASN A 417 20.40 -10.93 5.70
C ASN A 417 20.68 -9.73 4.76
N ARG A 418 20.01 -8.58 4.98
CA ARG A 418 20.26 -7.32 4.29
C ARG A 418 21.22 -6.38 5.02
N GLY A 419 21.90 -6.88 6.07
CA GLY A 419 22.88 -6.12 6.84
C GLY A 419 22.30 -5.25 7.95
N ILE A 420 21.00 -5.36 8.25
CA ILE A 420 20.42 -4.69 9.41
C ILE A 420 20.83 -5.44 10.68
N SER A 421 21.26 -4.70 11.72
CA SER A 421 21.64 -5.31 12.99
C SER A 421 20.47 -6.08 13.61
N LEU A 422 20.74 -7.10 14.42
CA LEU A 422 19.68 -7.87 15.09
C LEU A 422 18.79 -6.95 15.96
N ARG A 423 19.39 -5.99 16.64
CA ARG A 423 18.69 -5.01 17.47
C ARG A 423 17.71 -4.19 16.63
N ASP A 424 18.17 -3.61 15.53
CA ASP A 424 17.37 -2.79 14.64
C ASP A 424 16.33 -3.63 13.89
N ALA A 425 16.69 -4.86 13.49
CA ALA A 425 15.77 -5.79 12.86
C ALA A 425 14.62 -6.21 13.80
N ARG A 426 14.88 -6.39 15.11
CA ARG A 426 13.84 -6.65 16.11
C ARG A 426 12.89 -5.47 16.30
N ASP A 427 13.39 -4.26 16.12
CA ASP A 427 12.57 -3.05 16.23
C ASP A 427 11.85 -2.69 14.92
N TYR A 428 11.85 -3.54 13.91
CA TYR A 428 11.23 -3.22 12.63
C TYR A 428 9.77 -2.76 12.77
N CYS A 429 9.37 -1.87 11.91
CA CYS A 429 7.97 -1.52 11.67
C CYS A 429 7.61 -1.77 10.21
N ILE A 430 6.33 -1.69 9.90
CA ILE A 430 5.84 -1.79 8.53
C ILE A 430 5.64 -0.38 7.99
N ILE A 431 6.04 -0.20 6.75
CA ILE A 431 5.86 1.04 6.00
C ILE A 431 4.84 0.78 4.88
N GLY A 432 3.91 1.68 4.70
CA GLY A 432 2.95 1.54 3.61
C GLY A 432 2.08 0.30 3.74
N CYS A 433 2.29 -0.65 2.84
CA CYS A 433 1.48 -1.87 2.73
C CYS A 433 2.02 -3.02 3.57
N VAL A 434 3.19 -3.55 3.18
CA VAL A 434 3.77 -4.79 3.73
C VAL A 434 5.28 -4.70 3.95
N GLU A 435 5.87 -3.54 3.78
CA GLU A 435 7.29 -3.31 3.68
C GLU A 435 7.95 -3.14 5.06
N PRO A 436 8.81 -4.08 5.48
CA PRO A 436 9.47 -3.96 6.78
C PRO A 436 10.75 -3.12 6.70
N GLN A 437 10.96 -2.24 7.68
CA GLN A 437 12.23 -1.51 7.85
C GLN A 437 12.55 -1.23 9.32
N ALA A 438 13.82 -0.94 9.62
CA ALA A 438 14.21 -0.36 10.91
C ALA A 438 13.72 1.10 10.97
N PRO A 439 12.80 1.47 11.89
CA PRO A 439 12.27 2.83 12.01
C PRO A 439 13.40 3.82 12.28
N HIS A 440 13.23 5.04 11.83
CA HIS A 440 14.16 6.18 11.98
C HIS A 440 15.64 5.94 11.57
N ARG A 441 15.96 4.81 10.93
CA ARG A 441 17.32 4.46 10.50
C ARG A 441 17.42 4.11 9.02
N THR A 442 16.27 4.01 8.36
CA THR A 442 16.19 3.53 6.99
C THR A 442 15.55 4.58 6.08
N GLU A 443 16.19 4.83 4.94
CA GLU A 443 15.53 5.27 3.73
C GLU A 443 15.37 4.06 2.84
N GLY A 444 14.13 3.61 2.74
CA GLY A 444 13.82 2.39 2.03
C GLY A 444 12.79 2.63 0.96
N TRP A 445 13.02 3.48 -0.01
CA TRP A 445 12.04 3.67 -1.09
C TRP A 445 11.38 2.37 -1.53
N HIS A 446 10.47 1.88 -0.68
CA HIS A 446 9.91 0.52 -0.74
C HIS A 446 8.87 0.32 -1.83
N ASP A 447 8.25 1.40 -2.30
CA ASP A 447 7.30 1.42 -3.43
C ASP A 447 7.99 2.03 -4.66
N ALA A 448 9.17 1.50 -5.00
CA ALA A 448 10.02 2.09 -6.02
C ALA A 448 9.50 1.85 -7.43
N ALA A 449 8.92 0.69 -7.69
CA ALA A 449 8.38 0.33 -8.99
C ALA A 449 7.40 -0.84 -8.88
N PHE A 450 6.42 -0.88 -9.78
CA PHE A 450 5.53 -2.02 -9.99
C PHE A 450 6.02 -2.84 -11.16
N PHE A 451 6.33 -4.11 -10.97
CA PHE A 451 6.89 -5.00 -11.98
C PHE A 451 5.94 -6.14 -12.34
N ASN A 452 5.55 -6.21 -13.60
CA ASN A 452 4.58 -7.17 -14.12
C ASN A 452 5.27 -8.46 -14.59
N VAL A 453 5.41 -9.45 -13.71
CA VAL A 453 6.06 -10.74 -14.03
C VAL A 453 5.31 -11.49 -15.14
N ALA A 454 3.97 -11.40 -15.15
CA ALA A 454 3.12 -12.02 -16.17
C ALA A 454 3.32 -11.38 -17.57
N LYS A 455 3.62 -10.07 -17.61
CA LYS A 455 3.99 -9.39 -18.87
C LYS A 455 5.35 -9.84 -19.39
N VAL A 456 6.30 -10.06 -18.51
CA VAL A 456 7.61 -10.65 -18.88
C VAL A 456 7.44 -12.07 -19.42
N LEU A 457 6.53 -12.86 -18.83
CA LEU A 457 6.16 -14.17 -19.38
C LEU A 457 5.57 -14.04 -20.79
N GLU A 458 4.58 -13.17 -21.00
CA GLU A 458 4.00 -12.91 -22.34
C GLU A 458 5.09 -12.56 -23.35
N ILE A 459 6.00 -11.67 -23.01
CA ILE A 459 7.11 -11.26 -23.87
C ILE A 459 8.06 -12.43 -24.15
N THR A 460 8.30 -13.30 -23.18
CA THR A 460 9.10 -14.53 -23.37
C THR A 460 8.43 -15.46 -24.41
N LEU A 461 7.11 -15.67 -24.28
CA LEU A 461 6.33 -16.49 -25.22
C LEU A 461 6.30 -15.89 -26.65
N ASN A 462 6.62 -14.61 -26.79
CA ASN A 462 6.63 -13.85 -28.03
C ASN A 462 8.05 -13.44 -28.49
N ASN A 463 9.09 -14.17 -28.03
CA ASN A 463 10.48 -13.95 -28.45
C ASN A 463 10.95 -12.51 -28.27
N GLY A 464 10.61 -11.91 -27.11
CA GLY A 464 11.00 -10.54 -26.74
C GLY A 464 10.11 -9.43 -27.32
N ARG A 465 8.92 -9.77 -27.89
CA ARG A 465 8.04 -8.79 -28.56
C ARG A 465 6.76 -8.50 -27.82
N VAL A 466 6.27 -7.26 -28.02
CA VAL A 466 4.88 -6.86 -27.76
C VAL A 466 4.28 -6.39 -29.08
N GLY A 467 3.29 -7.11 -29.59
CA GLY A 467 2.83 -6.92 -30.96
C GLY A 467 3.97 -7.08 -31.97
N ASN A 468 4.19 -6.06 -32.79
CA ASN A 468 5.27 -6.08 -33.80
C ASN A 468 6.59 -5.44 -33.27
N LYS A 469 6.61 -4.93 -32.04
CA LYS A 469 7.75 -4.22 -31.48
C LYS A 469 8.65 -5.14 -30.68
N GLN A 470 9.95 -5.16 -30.99
CA GLN A 470 10.96 -5.83 -30.17
C GLN A 470 11.29 -4.95 -28.97
N LEU A 471 10.90 -5.39 -27.78
CA LEU A 471 11.19 -4.69 -26.51
C LEU A 471 12.33 -5.36 -25.74
N GLY A 472 12.26 -6.67 -25.60
CA GLY A 472 13.29 -7.46 -24.95
C GLY A 472 14.25 -8.14 -25.92
N PRO A 473 15.26 -8.87 -25.44
CA PRO A 473 16.19 -9.59 -26.28
C PRO A 473 15.51 -10.69 -27.10
N VAL A 474 16.07 -11.03 -28.25
CA VAL A 474 15.67 -12.22 -29.03
C VAL A 474 16.13 -13.47 -28.26
N THR A 475 15.17 -14.30 -27.82
CA THR A 475 15.43 -15.49 -26.99
C THR A 475 14.99 -16.80 -27.63
N GLY A 476 14.51 -16.75 -28.86
CA GLY A 476 14.02 -17.90 -29.66
C GLY A 476 12.48 -17.93 -29.70
N GLU A 477 11.96 -18.44 -30.82
CA GLU A 477 10.50 -18.63 -30.95
C GLU A 477 10.05 -19.78 -30.04
N LEU A 478 8.90 -19.61 -29.39
CA LEU A 478 8.34 -20.61 -28.46
C LEU A 478 8.28 -22.02 -29.10
N THR A 479 7.89 -22.09 -30.34
CA THR A 479 7.72 -23.35 -31.08
C THR A 479 9.04 -24.10 -31.32
N GLN A 480 10.18 -23.48 -31.08
CA GLN A 480 11.52 -24.06 -31.20
C GLN A 480 12.07 -24.61 -29.90
N PHE A 481 11.42 -24.36 -28.75
CA PHE A 481 11.89 -24.89 -27.48
C PHE A 481 11.68 -26.41 -27.42
N THR A 482 12.70 -27.11 -26.94
CA THR A 482 12.71 -28.58 -26.84
C THR A 482 12.60 -29.07 -25.41
N SER A 483 12.80 -28.18 -24.45
CA SER A 483 12.80 -28.50 -23.01
C SER A 483 12.33 -27.32 -22.18
N MET A 484 11.98 -27.59 -20.90
CA MET A 484 11.73 -26.54 -19.93
C MET A 484 12.99 -25.73 -19.60
N GLU A 485 14.18 -26.25 -19.81
CA GLU A 485 15.42 -25.50 -19.61
C GLU A 485 15.60 -24.40 -20.65
N ASP A 486 15.22 -24.67 -21.92
CA ASP A 486 15.20 -23.65 -22.99
C ASP A 486 14.26 -22.50 -22.60
N PHE A 487 13.07 -22.87 -22.08
CA PHE A 487 12.09 -21.90 -21.64
C PHE A 487 12.61 -21.05 -20.47
N TYR A 488 13.15 -21.68 -19.41
CA TYR A 488 13.70 -20.95 -18.25
C TYR A 488 14.87 -20.06 -18.65
N THR A 489 15.73 -20.50 -19.56
CA THR A 489 16.83 -19.68 -20.08
C THR A 489 16.32 -18.44 -20.79
N ALA A 490 15.29 -18.57 -21.61
CA ALA A 490 14.64 -17.44 -22.29
C ALA A 490 14.00 -16.49 -21.28
N PHE A 491 13.23 -17.02 -20.33
CA PHE A 491 12.54 -16.24 -19.29
C PHE A 491 13.52 -15.44 -18.41
N GLN A 492 14.62 -16.07 -17.97
CA GLN A 492 15.68 -15.41 -17.19
C GLN A 492 16.33 -14.25 -17.97
N LYS A 493 16.57 -14.43 -19.27
CA LYS A 493 17.16 -13.37 -20.12
C LYS A 493 16.21 -12.17 -20.28
N GLN A 494 14.91 -12.43 -20.45
CA GLN A 494 13.90 -11.36 -20.50
C GLN A 494 13.80 -10.66 -19.14
N MET A 495 13.77 -11.43 -18.05
CA MET A 495 13.73 -10.89 -16.69
C MET A 495 14.92 -9.98 -16.41
N ALA A 496 16.13 -10.43 -16.71
CA ALA A 496 17.35 -9.65 -16.50
C ALA A 496 17.33 -8.33 -17.30
N HIS A 497 16.84 -8.37 -18.53
CA HIS A 497 16.72 -7.17 -19.38
C HIS A 497 15.77 -6.14 -18.78
N PHE A 498 14.57 -6.54 -18.37
CA PHE A 498 13.57 -5.60 -17.86
C PHE A 498 13.83 -5.15 -16.43
N VAL A 499 14.44 -5.98 -15.59
CA VAL A 499 14.92 -5.56 -14.26
C VAL A 499 16.04 -4.53 -14.41
N HIS A 500 16.94 -4.68 -15.37
CA HIS A 500 17.98 -3.67 -15.65
C HIS A 500 17.37 -2.30 -15.99
N GLN A 501 16.34 -2.26 -16.84
CA GLN A 501 15.66 -1.01 -17.19
C GLN A 501 14.86 -0.43 -16.01
N LEU A 502 14.25 -1.29 -15.19
CA LEU A 502 13.60 -0.87 -13.95
C LEU A 502 14.59 -0.18 -13.00
N VAL A 503 15.78 -0.75 -12.83
CA VAL A 503 16.85 -0.18 -12.00
C VAL A 503 17.31 1.17 -12.55
N GLU A 504 17.48 1.31 -13.86
CA GLU A 504 17.77 2.58 -14.51
C GLU A 504 16.71 3.64 -14.19
N ALA A 505 15.43 3.27 -14.30
CA ALA A 505 14.33 4.19 -13.99
C ALA A 505 14.33 4.62 -12.52
N CYS A 506 14.45 3.66 -11.58
CA CYS A 506 14.52 3.97 -10.15
C CYS A 506 15.72 4.86 -9.79
N ASN A 507 16.90 4.55 -10.33
CA ASN A 507 18.10 5.36 -10.10
C ASN A 507 17.95 6.79 -10.63
N SER A 508 17.29 6.95 -11.79
CA SER A 508 16.99 8.27 -12.38
C SER A 508 16.11 9.12 -11.47
N VAL A 509 15.11 8.52 -10.84
CA VAL A 509 14.22 9.19 -9.88
C VAL A 509 14.98 9.54 -8.59
N ASP A 510 15.73 8.61 -8.04
CA ASP A 510 16.52 8.80 -6.81
C ASP A 510 17.50 9.97 -6.94
N ILE A 511 18.24 10.02 -8.05
CA ILE A 511 19.19 11.11 -8.35
C ILE A 511 18.45 12.45 -8.46
N ALA A 512 17.32 12.48 -9.19
CA ALA A 512 16.55 13.70 -9.38
C ALA A 512 16.03 14.30 -8.06
N HIS A 513 15.64 13.48 -7.11
CA HIS A 513 15.25 13.92 -5.76
C HIS A 513 16.42 14.52 -5.00
N GLY A 514 17.58 13.86 -4.98
CA GLY A 514 18.79 14.37 -4.33
C GLY A 514 19.25 15.72 -4.91
N GLU A 515 19.14 15.90 -6.22
CA GLU A 515 19.58 17.12 -6.90
C GLU A 515 18.59 18.29 -6.78
N ARG A 516 17.27 18.04 -6.76
CA ARG A 516 16.26 19.11 -6.84
C ARG A 516 15.46 19.34 -5.59
N CYS A 517 15.14 18.28 -4.85
CA CYS A 517 14.20 18.33 -3.72
C CYS A 517 14.68 17.58 -2.48
N PRO A 518 15.90 17.81 -1.96
CA PRO A 518 16.31 17.26 -0.68
C PRO A 518 15.43 17.82 0.44
N LEU A 519 15.15 17.01 1.47
CA LEU A 519 14.17 17.29 2.53
C LEU A 519 14.85 17.51 3.89
N PRO A 520 15.15 18.77 4.28
CA PRO A 520 15.93 19.07 5.49
C PRO A 520 15.16 18.76 6.79
N PHE A 521 13.84 18.98 6.85
CA PHE A 521 13.05 18.71 8.05
C PHE A 521 12.97 17.20 8.30
N LEU A 522 12.57 16.42 7.30
CA LEU A 522 12.49 14.97 7.39
C LEU A 522 13.86 14.33 7.69
N SER A 523 14.92 14.79 7.01
CA SER A 523 16.26 14.21 7.16
C SER A 523 16.79 14.26 8.59
N ALA A 524 16.50 15.32 9.35
CA ALA A 524 16.96 15.44 10.73
C ALA A 524 16.25 14.49 11.72
N LEU A 525 15.20 13.81 11.27
CA LEU A 525 14.46 12.80 12.03
C LEU A 525 14.87 11.36 11.65
N VAL A 526 15.89 11.20 10.81
CA VAL A 526 16.42 9.89 10.40
C VAL A 526 17.91 9.79 10.72
N ASP A 527 18.28 8.77 11.47
CA ASP A 527 19.67 8.46 11.78
C ASP A 527 20.39 7.87 10.53
N ASP A 528 21.54 8.29 10.16
CA ASP A 528 22.52 9.20 10.81
C ASP A 528 22.71 10.50 9.98
N CYS A 529 21.62 11.06 9.44
CA CYS A 529 21.69 12.22 8.54
C CYS A 529 22.43 13.40 9.18
N ILE A 530 22.16 13.69 10.47
CA ILE A 530 22.85 14.77 11.19
C ILE A 530 24.34 14.43 11.38
N GLY A 531 24.66 13.21 11.83
CA GLY A 531 26.05 12.80 12.03
C GLY A 531 26.89 12.81 10.74
N ARG A 532 26.28 12.43 9.62
CA ARG A 532 26.92 12.44 8.30
C ARG A 532 26.91 13.81 7.62
N GLY A 533 26.06 14.73 8.06
CA GLY A 533 25.84 16.03 7.40
C GLY A 533 25.29 15.90 5.99
N LYS A 534 24.35 14.96 5.78
CA LYS A 534 23.76 14.64 4.47
C LYS A 534 22.25 14.51 4.59
N SER A 535 21.54 14.95 3.56
CA SER A 535 20.11 14.67 3.45
C SER A 535 19.82 13.17 3.27
N LEU A 536 18.60 12.79 3.57
CA LEU A 536 18.08 11.43 3.35
C LEU A 536 18.26 10.99 1.90
N GLN A 537 17.95 11.87 0.94
CA GLN A 537 18.04 11.62 -0.50
C GLN A 537 19.48 11.48 -1.02
N GLU A 538 20.47 11.92 -0.25
CA GLU A 538 21.90 11.76 -0.57
C GLU A 538 22.54 10.56 0.14
N GLY A 539 21.73 9.70 0.79
CA GLY A 539 22.21 8.52 1.53
C GLY A 539 22.68 8.87 2.95
N GLY A 540 22.04 9.84 3.61
CA GLY A 540 22.29 10.21 5.01
C GLY A 540 21.84 9.14 6.01
N ALA A 541 20.84 8.31 5.68
CA ALA A 541 20.36 7.26 6.56
C ALA A 541 21.40 6.16 6.82
N ILE A 542 21.24 5.42 7.91
CA ILE A 542 22.11 4.26 8.21
C ILE A 542 21.91 3.19 7.14
N TYR A 543 20.66 2.85 6.84
CA TYR A 543 20.27 1.86 5.84
C TYR A 543 19.56 2.55 4.67
N ASN A 544 19.99 2.24 3.44
CA ASN A 544 19.48 2.87 2.23
C ASN A 544 19.08 1.79 1.22
N PHE A 545 17.79 1.50 1.10
CA PHE A 545 17.29 0.47 0.20
C PHE A 545 16.46 1.07 -0.93
N THR A 546 16.24 0.29 -2.00
CA THR A 546 15.25 0.56 -3.04
C THR A 546 14.44 -0.71 -3.28
N GLY A 547 13.13 -0.65 -3.11
CA GLY A 547 12.25 -1.81 -3.07
C GLY A 547 11.24 -1.82 -4.21
N PRO A 548 11.56 -2.37 -5.40
CA PRO A 548 10.56 -2.65 -6.42
C PRO A 548 9.70 -3.84 -6.03
N GLN A 549 8.43 -3.81 -6.45
CA GLN A 549 7.43 -4.81 -6.11
C GLN A 549 6.86 -5.48 -7.35
N ALA A 550 6.75 -6.82 -7.32
CA ALA A 550 6.21 -7.64 -8.40
C ALA A 550 4.77 -8.08 -8.11
N PHE A 551 4.04 -8.42 -9.18
CA PHE A 551 2.73 -9.05 -9.14
C PHE A 551 2.53 -9.99 -10.34
N GLY A 552 1.43 -10.78 -10.35
CA GLY A 552 1.18 -11.82 -11.36
C GLY A 552 2.06 -13.06 -11.20
N VAL A 553 2.57 -13.31 -9.98
CA VAL A 553 3.44 -14.47 -9.70
C VAL A 553 2.67 -15.78 -9.80
N ALA A 554 1.45 -15.86 -9.27
CA ALA A 554 0.62 -17.05 -9.36
C ALA A 554 0.23 -17.36 -10.82
N ASP A 555 -0.20 -16.34 -11.60
CA ASP A 555 -0.49 -16.51 -13.03
C ASP A 555 0.74 -17.03 -13.79
N THR A 556 1.92 -16.51 -13.47
CA THR A 556 3.18 -16.95 -14.08
C THR A 556 3.51 -18.38 -13.70
N GLY A 557 3.41 -18.73 -12.41
CA GLY A 557 3.67 -20.08 -11.90
C GLY A 557 2.73 -21.11 -12.52
N ASP A 558 1.43 -20.85 -12.50
CA ASP A 558 0.40 -21.72 -13.10
C ASP A 558 0.62 -21.89 -14.61
N SER A 559 0.95 -20.79 -15.31
CA SER A 559 1.24 -20.82 -16.76
C SER A 559 2.46 -21.66 -17.09
N VAL A 560 3.56 -21.47 -16.35
CA VAL A 560 4.81 -22.23 -16.57
C VAL A 560 4.60 -23.71 -16.23
N TYR A 561 3.88 -24.01 -15.16
CA TYR A 561 3.51 -25.38 -14.83
C TYR A 561 2.59 -26.01 -15.86
N ALA A 562 1.64 -25.27 -16.40
CA ALA A 562 0.76 -25.77 -17.47
C ALA A 562 1.55 -26.10 -18.73
N ILE A 563 2.54 -25.30 -19.12
CA ILE A 563 3.47 -25.63 -20.21
C ILE A 563 4.23 -26.91 -19.90
N GLN A 564 4.86 -26.99 -18.73
CA GLN A 564 5.60 -28.16 -18.29
C GLN A 564 4.73 -29.42 -18.35
N LYS A 565 3.56 -29.37 -17.71
CA LYS A 565 2.66 -30.51 -17.56
C LYS A 565 2.02 -30.95 -18.87
N GLN A 566 1.39 -30.02 -19.60
CA GLN A 566 0.54 -30.37 -20.74
C GLN A 566 1.31 -30.54 -22.04
N VAL A 567 2.48 -29.86 -22.19
CA VAL A 567 3.30 -29.94 -23.41
C VAL A 567 4.45 -30.94 -23.24
N PHE A 568 5.27 -30.79 -22.20
CA PHE A 568 6.50 -31.60 -22.10
C PHE A 568 6.29 -32.95 -21.40
N GLU A 569 5.47 -33.03 -20.35
CA GLU A 569 5.24 -34.28 -19.61
C GLU A 569 4.11 -35.11 -20.25
N ASP A 570 2.87 -34.60 -20.24
CA ASP A 570 1.68 -35.33 -20.69
C ASP A 570 1.53 -35.35 -22.22
N ARG A 571 2.17 -34.41 -22.94
CA ARG A 571 2.17 -34.28 -24.41
C ARG A 571 0.76 -34.21 -25.02
N LYS A 572 -0.16 -33.55 -24.33
CA LYS A 572 -1.53 -33.32 -24.78
C LYS A 572 -1.64 -32.14 -25.75
N LEU A 573 -0.67 -31.26 -25.74
CA LEU A 573 -0.56 -30.06 -26.57
C LEU A 573 0.84 -29.96 -27.15
N SER A 574 0.95 -29.46 -28.37
CA SER A 574 2.21 -28.94 -28.90
C SER A 574 2.39 -27.47 -28.58
N LEU A 575 3.61 -26.98 -28.59
CA LEU A 575 3.90 -25.54 -28.41
C LEU A 575 3.25 -24.68 -29.52
N SER A 576 3.12 -25.24 -30.73
CA SER A 576 2.46 -24.57 -31.84
C SER A 576 0.96 -24.42 -31.63
N GLU A 577 0.27 -25.46 -31.12
CA GLU A 577 -1.15 -25.37 -30.77
C GLU A 577 -1.37 -24.39 -29.62
N LEU A 578 -0.53 -24.45 -28.57
CA LEU A 578 -0.58 -23.51 -27.46
C LEU A 578 -0.44 -22.06 -27.95
N LYS A 579 0.60 -21.79 -28.76
CA LYS A 579 0.84 -20.44 -29.30
C LYS A 579 -0.33 -19.94 -30.13
N SER A 580 -0.90 -20.79 -31.01
CA SER A 580 -2.06 -20.44 -31.80
C SER A 580 -3.29 -20.12 -30.95
N ALA A 581 -3.51 -20.88 -29.87
CA ALA A 581 -4.61 -20.64 -28.96
C ALA A 581 -4.47 -19.33 -28.18
N LEU A 582 -3.25 -19.03 -27.69
CA LEU A 582 -2.93 -17.78 -27.00
C LEU A 582 -3.12 -16.56 -27.90
N ASP A 583 -2.60 -16.61 -29.15
CA ASP A 583 -2.72 -15.52 -30.12
C ASP A 583 -4.18 -15.25 -30.51
N ALA A 584 -5.01 -16.29 -30.51
CA ALA A 584 -6.45 -16.19 -30.76
C ALA A 584 -7.27 -15.85 -29.51
N ASN A 585 -6.64 -15.55 -28.35
CA ASN A 585 -7.32 -15.40 -27.07
C ASN A 585 -8.29 -16.56 -26.79
N PHE A 586 -7.87 -17.77 -27.09
CA PHE A 586 -8.67 -19.02 -27.03
C PHE A 586 -9.98 -18.99 -27.83
N GLY A 587 -10.12 -18.08 -28.78
CA GLY A 587 -11.34 -17.90 -29.58
C GLY A 587 -12.35 -16.91 -28.97
N TYR A 588 -12.02 -16.30 -27.82
CA TYR A 588 -12.87 -15.30 -27.18
C TYR A 588 -12.54 -13.88 -27.65
N PRO A 589 -13.55 -12.98 -27.75
CA PRO A 589 -13.29 -11.57 -27.99
C PRO A 589 -12.40 -10.99 -26.88
N VAL A 590 -11.46 -10.12 -27.22
CA VAL A 590 -10.61 -9.45 -26.24
C VAL A 590 -11.46 -8.55 -25.33
N GLY A 591 -11.33 -8.73 -24.01
CA GLY A 591 -12.14 -8.03 -23.01
C GLY A 591 -13.52 -8.69 -22.75
N ALA A 592 -13.79 -9.85 -23.33
CA ALA A 592 -14.94 -10.66 -22.92
C ALA A 592 -14.69 -11.14 -21.48
N ASN A 593 -15.67 -10.94 -20.60
CA ASN A 593 -15.67 -11.59 -19.29
C ASN A 593 -16.49 -12.88 -19.40
N PRO A 594 -15.85 -14.07 -19.41
CA PRO A 594 -16.56 -15.34 -19.52
C PRO A 594 -17.43 -15.66 -18.27
N HIS A 595 -17.21 -14.93 -17.18
CA HIS A 595 -17.95 -15.06 -15.94
C HIS A 595 -19.15 -14.11 -15.83
N THR A 596 -19.29 -13.15 -16.76
CA THR A 596 -20.51 -12.34 -16.88
C THR A 596 -21.57 -13.11 -17.67
N PRO A 597 -22.82 -13.21 -17.17
CA PRO A 597 -23.92 -13.86 -17.88
C PRO A 597 -24.35 -13.17 -19.20
N ALA A 598 -23.65 -12.18 -19.67
CA ALA A 598 -24.04 -11.35 -20.80
C ALA A 598 -23.83 -11.95 -22.20
N ALA A 599 -23.26 -13.17 -22.27
CA ALA A 599 -23.20 -13.91 -23.55
C ALA A 599 -24.18 -15.10 -23.60
N LYS A 600 -24.98 -15.29 -22.55
CA LYS A 600 -26.09 -16.24 -22.62
C LYS A 600 -27.32 -15.48 -23.10
N SER A 601 -27.74 -15.76 -24.33
CA SER A 601 -29.12 -15.54 -24.75
C SER A 601 -30.04 -15.83 -23.57
N SER A 602 -30.89 -14.88 -23.22
CA SER A 602 -31.90 -15.00 -22.18
C SER A 602 -32.44 -16.43 -22.12
N LEU A 603 -32.05 -17.17 -21.07
CA LEU A 603 -32.75 -18.40 -20.72
C LEU A 603 -34.21 -17.99 -20.56
N ASN A 604 -35.09 -18.46 -21.43
CA ASN A 604 -36.50 -18.22 -21.27
C ASN A 604 -37.03 -19.10 -20.13
N GLU A 605 -38.18 -18.75 -19.59
CA GLU A 605 -38.81 -19.54 -18.50
C GLU A 605 -38.91 -21.04 -18.83
N GLN A 606 -39.01 -21.39 -20.11
CA GLN A 606 -39.06 -22.77 -20.57
C GLN A 606 -37.73 -23.51 -20.40
N ASP A 607 -36.58 -22.85 -20.65
CA ASP A 607 -35.27 -23.47 -20.47
C ASP A 607 -35.00 -23.77 -18.98
N ILE A 608 -35.42 -22.88 -18.06
CA ILE A 608 -35.33 -23.08 -16.62
C ILE A 608 -36.24 -24.22 -16.20
N TYR A 609 -37.44 -24.25 -16.72
CA TYR A 609 -38.42 -25.34 -16.46
C TYR A 609 -37.89 -26.71 -16.88
N ASP A 610 -37.28 -26.81 -18.07
CA ASP A 610 -36.70 -28.04 -18.61
C ASP A 610 -35.48 -28.53 -17.80
N VAL A 611 -34.65 -27.62 -17.26
CA VAL A 611 -33.57 -27.98 -16.32
C VAL A 611 -34.12 -28.51 -15.01
N VAL A 612 -35.07 -27.82 -14.41
CA VAL A 612 -35.73 -28.26 -13.15
C VAL A 612 -36.44 -29.62 -13.32
N LYS A 613 -37.14 -29.80 -14.41
CA LYS A 613 -37.84 -31.07 -14.74
C LYS A 613 -36.84 -32.23 -14.86
N ARG A 614 -35.71 -32.02 -15.52
CA ARG A 614 -34.64 -33.02 -15.69
C ARG A 614 -34.01 -33.43 -14.34
N ILE A 615 -33.78 -32.45 -13.46
CA ILE A 615 -33.24 -32.70 -12.10
C ILE A 615 -34.24 -33.57 -11.30
N ILE A 616 -35.53 -33.25 -11.37
CA ILE A 616 -36.57 -34.02 -10.68
C ILE A 616 -36.67 -35.44 -11.24
N GLU A 617 -36.57 -35.59 -12.58
CA GLU A 617 -36.61 -36.92 -13.24
C GLU A 617 -35.36 -37.76 -12.91
N GLN A 618 -34.18 -37.16 -12.72
CA GLN A 618 -32.95 -37.88 -12.39
C GLN A 618 -32.77 -38.25 -10.92
N HIS A 619 -33.31 -37.45 -10.03
CA HIS A 619 -33.03 -37.57 -8.59
C HIS A 619 -34.28 -37.78 -7.71
N GLY A 620 -35.49 -37.83 -8.27
CA GLY A 620 -36.74 -37.92 -7.53
C GLY A 620 -37.10 -36.60 -6.80
N ALA A 621 -38.12 -36.64 -5.95
CA ALA A 621 -38.55 -35.47 -5.19
C ALA A 621 -37.53 -35.09 -4.13
N LEU A 622 -36.67 -34.08 -4.46
CA LEU A 622 -35.75 -33.49 -3.53
C LEU A 622 -36.40 -32.29 -2.78
N ASP A 623 -35.89 -32.00 -1.60
CA ASP A 623 -36.19 -30.79 -0.86
C ASP A 623 -35.95 -29.53 -1.75
N PRO A 624 -36.81 -28.51 -1.68
CA PRO A 624 -36.67 -27.27 -2.47
C PRO A 624 -35.30 -26.60 -2.37
N ALA A 625 -34.62 -26.70 -1.23
CA ALA A 625 -33.26 -26.17 -1.07
C ALA A 625 -32.23 -27.00 -1.84
N ALA A 626 -32.37 -28.32 -1.89
CA ALA A 626 -31.49 -29.20 -2.67
C ALA A 626 -31.70 -29.01 -4.18
N ILE A 627 -32.94 -28.83 -4.63
CA ILE A 627 -33.23 -28.48 -6.04
C ILE A 627 -32.62 -27.14 -6.41
N LYS A 628 -32.77 -26.14 -5.55
CA LYS A 628 -32.17 -24.81 -5.78
C LYS A 628 -30.66 -24.87 -5.90
N ASN A 629 -30.00 -25.61 -5.01
CA ASN A 629 -28.54 -25.77 -5.04
C ASN A 629 -28.07 -26.56 -6.27
N GLU A 630 -28.78 -27.60 -6.69
CA GLU A 630 -28.43 -28.38 -7.87
C GLU A 630 -28.69 -27.57 -9.18
N VAL A 631 -29.79 -26.83 -9.25
CA VAL A 631 -30.04 -25.87 -10.36
C VAL A 631 -28.95 -24.82 -10.42
N TYR A 632 -28.57 -24.25 -9.27
CA TYR A 632 -27.51 -23.29 -9.19
C TYR A 632 -26.15 -23.90 -9.60
N ARG A 633 -25.86 -25.12 -9.14
CA ARG A 633 -24.64 -25.87 -9.53
C ARG A 633 -24.61 -26.14 -11.04
N GLN A 634 -25.71 -26.61 -11.63
CA GLN A 634 -25.77 -26.88 -13.08
C GLN A 634 -25.72 -25.59 -13.92
N LEU A 635 -26.30 -24.48 -13.44
CA LEU A 635 -26.23 -23.19 -14.11
C LEU A 635 -24.84 -22.52 -13.98
N THR A 636 -24.14 -22.77 -12.87
CA THR A 636 -22.81 -22.18 -12.61
C THR A 636 -21.67 -23.08 -13.08
N SER A 637 -21.85 -24.41 -13.13
CA SER A 637 -20.82 -25.36 -13.58
C SER A 637 -20.67 -25.49 -15.09
N GLY A 638 -21.41 -24.72 -15.88
CA GLY A 638 -21.34 -24.78 -17.34
C GLY A 638 -21.94 -26.05 -17.97
N SER A 639 -22.57 -26.94 -17.18
CA SER A 639 -23.16 -28.19 -17.65
C SER A 639 -24.63 -28.07 -18.06
N ALA A 640 -25.17 -26.86 -18.19
CA ALA A 640 -26.54 -26.61 -18.62
C ALA A 640 -26.60 -26.39 -20.12
N ALA A 641 -27.14 -27.36 -20.76
CA ALA A 641 -27.83 -27.43 -22.03
C ALA A 641 -27.02 -27.64 -23.31
N PRO A 642 -27.48 -28.50 -24.20
CA PRO A 642 -27.03 -28.55 -25.58
C PRO A 642 -27.58 -27.33 -26.29
N VAL A 643 -26.84 -26.25 -26.33
CA VAL A 643 -26.88 -25.38 -27.51
C VAL A 643 -26.43 -26.25 -28.67
N GLN A 644 -27.16 -26.21 -29.79
CA GLN A 644 -26.94 -26.94 -31.03
C GLN A 644 -25.48 -27.41 -31.20
N SER A 645 -25.28 -28.64 -31.58
CA SER A 645 -24.00 -29.30 -31.84
C SER A 645 -23.03 -28.54 -32.74
N GLY A 646 -22.47 -27.44 -32.22
CA GLY A 646 -21.22 -26.89 -32.71
C GLY A 646 -20.10 -27.59 -31.94
N THR A 647 -19.26 -28.31 -32.64
CA THR A 647 -18.01 -28.87 -32.13
C THR A 647 -17.25 -27.73 -31.42
N MET A 648 -16.94 -27.92 -30.14
CA MET A 648 -16.07 -26.98 -29.36
C MET A 648 -14.83 -26.72 -30.21
N SER A 649 -14.45 -25.45 -30.36
CA SER A 649 -13.25 -25.11 -31.13
C SER A 649 -12.00 -25.73 -30.44
N ARG A 650 -10.98 -26.07 -31.21
CA ARG A 650 -9.72 -26.59 -30.62
C ARG A 650 -9.10 -25.61 -29.62
N HIS A 651 -9.25 -24.32 -29.82
CA HIS A 651 -8.75 -23.30 -28.92
C HIS A 651 -9.50 -23.31 -27.58
N GLU A 652 -10.81 -23.48 -27.57
CA GLU A 652 -11.60 -23.63 -26.35
C GLU A 652 -11.26 -24.95 -25.61
N GLU A 653 -11.03 -26.04 -26.37
CA GLU A 653 -10.57 -27.30 -25.79
C GLU A 653 -9.20 -27.13 -25.12
N ILE A 654 -8.25 -26.44 -25.76
CA ILE A 654 -6.94 -26.13 -25.20
C ILE A 654 -7.11 -25.31 -23.91
N ARG A 655 -7.94 -24.26 -23.92
CA ARG A 655 -8.22 -23.47 -22.70
C ARG A 655 -8.70 -24.37 -21.56
N ARG A 656 -9.64 -25.27 -21.83
CA ARG A 656 -10.18 -26.20 -20.82
C ARG A 656 -9.12 -27.15 -20.28
N ILE A 657 -8.21 -27.64 -21.11
CA ILE A 657 -7.07 -28.47 -20.66
C ILE A 657 -6.20 -27.68 -19.70
N LEU A 658 -5.88 -26.43 -20.02
CA LEU A 658 -5.04 -25.54 -19.21
C LEU A 658 -5.71 -25.18 -17.89
N GLU A 659 -7.00 -24.80 -17.90
CA GLU A 659 -7.77 -24.46 -16.69
C GLU A 659 -7.95 -25.63 -15.72
N ASN A 660 -7.91 -26.87 -16.21
CA ASN A 660 -7.97 -28.09 -15.40
C ASN A 660 -6.60 -28.60 -14.94
N THR A 661 -5.52 -27.91 -15.28
CA THR A 661 -4.18 -28.19 -14.75
C THR A 661 -4.14 -27.76 -13.27
N PRO A 662 -3.50 -28.53 -12.37
CA PRO A 662 -3.35 -28.12 -10.97
C PRO A 662 -2.79 -26.70 -10.87
N CYS A 663 -3.36 -25.90 -9.97
CA CYS A 663 -3.02 -24.51 -9.77
C CYS A 663 -2.39 -24.28 -8.40
N PHE A 664 -1.54 -23.27 -8.29
CA PHE A 664 -1.00 -22.74 -7.04
C PHE A 664 -2.13 -22.38 -6.05
N GLY A 665 -1.90 -22.66 -4.78
CA GLY A 665 -2.87 -22.39 -3.71
C GLY A 665 -3.68 -23.61 -3.25
N ASN A 666 -3.29 -24.82 -3.66
CA ASN A 666 -3.97 -26.08 -3.32
C ASN A 666 -3.03 -27.10 -2.65
N ASP A 667 -1.91 -26.68 -2.11
CA ASP A 667 -0.90 -27.53 -1.43
C ASP A 667 -0.35 -28.66 -2.33
N ILE A 668 -0.11 -28.35 -3.60
CA ILE A 668 0.41 -29.29 -4.60
C ILE A 668 1.85 -28.88 -4.91
N ASP A 669 2.82 -29.68 -4.41
CA ASP A 669 4.25 -29.35 -4.52
C ASP A 669 4.70 -29.07 -5.96
N ASP A 670 4.22 -29.83 -6.94
CA ASP A 670 4.65 -29.72 -8.33
C ASP A 670 4.42 -28.28 -8.88
N VAL A 671 3.26 -27.70 -8.68
CA VAL A 671 2.95 -26.34 -9.15
C VAL A 671 3.50 -25.28 -8.19
N ASP A 672 3.45 -25.54 -6.87
CA ASP A 672 3.90 -24.59 -5.86
C ASP A 672 5.42 -24.30 -6.00
N LEU A 673 6.23 -25.32 -6.29
CA LEU A 673 7.66 -25.17 -6.51
C LEU A 673 8.00 -24.50 -7.84
N VAL A 674 7.17 -24.64 -8.86
CA VAL A 674 7.29 -23.87 -10.13
C VAL A 674 6.99 -22.40 -9.88
N ALA A 675 5.93 -22.08 -9.14
CA ALA A 675 5.61 -20.69 -8.76
C ALA A 675 6.75 -20.06 -7.94
N ARG A 676 7.29 -20.80 -6.95
CA ARG A 676 8.50 -20.42 -6.20
C ARG A 676 9.68 -20.11 -7.12
N LYS A 677 9.96 -20.99 -8.10
CA LYS A 677 11.07 -20.80 -9.04
C LYS A 677 10.90 -19.52 -9.87
N CYS A 678 9.69 -19.24 -10.33
CA CYS A 678 9.37 -18.01 -11.08
C CYS A 678 9.58 -16.76 -10.22
N ALA A 679 9.10 -16.76 -8.97
CA ALA A 679 9.31 -15.67 -8.01
C ALA A 679 10.80 -15.44 -7.73
N LEU A 680 11.56 -16.52 -7.52
CA LEU A 680 13.00 -16.43 -7.25
C LEU A 680 13.80 -15.86 -8.42
N ILE A 681 13.42 -16.13 -9.66
CA ILE A 681 14.07 -15.55 -10.85
C ILE A 681 13.99 -14.00 -10.80
N TYR A 682 12.84 -13.45 -10.44
CA TYR A 682 12.67 -12.00 -10.25
C TYR A 682 13.47 -11.49 -9.05
N CYS A 683 13.28 -12.08 -7.87
CA CYS A 683 13.92 -11.62 -6.65
C CYS A 683 15.45 -11.61 -6.75
N GLN A 684 16.03 -12.72 -7.25
CA GLN A 684 17.48 -12.86 -7.41
C GLN A 684 18.06 -11.90 -8.46
N GLU A 685 17.28 -11.53 -9.47
CA GLU A 685 17.73 -10.55 -10.45
C GLU A 685 17.78 -9.15 -9.85
N VAL A 686 16.73 -8.74 -9.11
CA VAL A 686 16.66 -7.43 -8.43
C VAL A 686 17.81 -7.23 -7.45
N GLU A 687 18.17 -8.27 -6.68
CA GLU A 687 19.20 -8.20 -5.65
C GLU A 687 20.63 -8.02 -6.16
N LYS A 688 20.87 -8.12 -7.46
CA LYS A 688 22.19 -7.88 -8.06
C LYS A 688 22.61 -6.42 -8.06
N TYR A 689 21.66 -5.48 -7.81
CA TYR A 689 21.86 -4.06 -8.04
C TYR A 689 21.99 -3.27 -6.73
N THR A 690 22.69 -2.14 -6.83
CA THR A 690 22.82 -1.13 -5.79
C THR A 690 22.25 0.20 -6.29
N ASN A 691 21.75 1.01 -5.35
CA ASN A 691 21.15 2.30 -5.67
C ASN A 691 22.13 3.48 -5.47
N PRO A 692 21.81 4.70 -5.95
CA PRO A 692 22.69 5.88 -5.84
C PRO A 692 22.99 6.30 -4.39
N ARG A 693 22.13 5.91 -3.42
CA ARG A 693 22.31 6.20 -1.99
C ARG A 693 23.26 5.21 -1.30
N GLY A 694 23.79 4.22 -2.03
CA GLY A 694 24.77 3.23 -1.55
C GLY A 694 24.16 2.00 -0.89
N GLY A 695 22.85 1.77 -1.05
CA GLY A 695 22.14 0.60 -0.56
C GLY A 695 21.82 -0.40 -1.67
N GLN A 696 21.22 -1.54 -1.26
CA GLN A 696 20.80 -2.59 -2.19
C GLN A 696 19.38 -2.40 -2.69
N PHE A 697 19.09 -2.93 -3.87
CA PHE A 697 17.72 -3.22 -4.28
C PHE A 697 17.20 -4.44 -3.53
N GLN A 698 15.95 -4.40 -3.09
CA GLN A 698 15.27 -5.46 -2.35
C GLN A 698 13.94 -5.79 -3.04
N ALA A 699 13.76 -7.06 -3.42
CA ALA A 699 12.54 -7.48 -4.08
C ALA A 699 11.36 -7.57 -3.09
N GLY A 700 10.18 -7.14 -3.55
CA GLY A 700 8.90 -7.39 -2.89
C GLY A 700 7.90 -8.06 -3.84
N ILE A 701 6.83 -8.67 -3.29
CA ILE A 701 5.76 -9.29 -4.08
C ILE A 701 4.41 -8.85 -3.53
N TYR A 702 3.94 -7.70 -4.01
CA TYR A 702 2.67 -7.09 -3.62
C TYR A 702 2.22 -6.05 -4.66
N PRO A 703 0.90 -5.91 -4.96
CA PRO A 703 0.46 -5.12 -6.10
C PRO A 703 -0.16 -3.76 -5.74
N VAL A 704 -0.57 -3.50 -4.49
CA VAL A 704 -1.64 -2.53 -4.21
C VAL A 704 -2.91 -2.96 -4.99
N SER A 705 -3.45 -2.18 -5.93
CA SER A 705 -4.48 -2.63 -6.88
C SER A 705 -3.98 -2.66 -8.34
N ALA A 706 -2.65 -2.58 -8.53
CA ALA A 706 -2.02 -2.55 -9.84
C ALA A 706 -2.25 -3.84 -10.67
N ASN A 707 -2.44 -5.00 -10.01
CA ASN A 707 -2.78 -6.25 -10.68
C ASN A 707 -4.05 -6.15 -11.55
N VAL A 708 -5.01 -5.33 -11.16
CA VAL A 708 -6.24 -5.08 -11.92
C VAL A 708 -5.93 -4.20 -13.13
N LEU A 709 -5.25 -3.07 -12.92
CA LEU A 709 -4.92 -2.12 -13.98
C LEU A 709 -3.98 -2.72 -15.02
N PHE A 710 -2.85 -3.25 -14.59
CA PHE A 710 -1.82 -3.81 -15.49
C PHE A 710 -2.21 -5.17 -16.06
N GLY A 711 -3.22 -5.86 -15.52
CA GLY A 711 -3.83 -7.01 -16.16
C GLY A 711 -4.41 -6.66 -17.53
N LYS A 712 -4.87 -5.42 -17.75
CA LYS A 712 -5.39 -4.91 -19.03
C LYS A 712 -4.32 -4.88 -20.13
N ASP A 713 -3.03 -4.85 -19.77
CA ASP A 713 -1.90 -4.82 -20.70
C ASP A 713 -1.34 -6.21 -21.01
N VAL A 714 -1.89 -7.28 -20.41
CA VAL A 714 -1.41 -8.66 -20.59
C VAL A 714 -2.37 -9.44 -21.48
N ALA A 715 -1.79 -10.13 -22.48
CA ALA A 715 -2.48 -11.03 -23.39
C ALA A 715 -2.97 -12.31 -22.67
N ALA A 716 -3.58 -13.24 -23.40
CA ALA A 716 -3.94 -14.54 -22.87
C ALA A 716 -2.70 -15.32 -22.38
N LEU A 717 -2.85 -16.07 -21.30
CA LEU A 717 -1.75 -16.81 -20.66
C LEU A 717 -2.00 -18.32 -20.64
N PRO A 718 -0.95 -19.14 -20.55
CA PRO A 718 -1.05 -20.61 -20.53
C PRO A 718 -1.81 -21.20 -19.33
N ASP A 719 -2.14 -20.45 -18.33
CA ASP A 719 -3.00 -20.85 -17.21
C ASP A 719 -4.52 -20.80 -17.54
N GLY A 720 -4.86 -20.47 -18.81
CA GLY A 720 -6.23 -20.31 -19.29
C GLY A 720 -6.83 -18.92 -19.07
N ARG A 721 -6.06 -17.95 -18.50
CA ARG A 721 -6.46 -16.55 -18.36
C ARG A 721 -6.67 -15.91 -19.74
N LEU A 722 -7.78 -15.18 -19.91
CA LEU A 722 -8.02 -14.40 -21.11
C LEU A 722 -7.27 -13.07 -21.10
N ALA A 723 -7.05 -12.51 -22.28
CA ALA A 723 -6.44 -11.19 -22.40
C ALA A 723 -7.26 -10.13 -21.66
N LYS A 724 -6.56 -9.23 -20.97
CA LYS A 724 -7.10 -8.10 -20.19
C LYS A 724 -7.84 -8.44 -18.89
N GLU A 725 -7.93 -9.69 -18.49
CA GLU A 725 -8.41 -10.04 -17.15
C GLU A 725 -7.44 -9.54 -16.07
N PRO A 726 -7.89 -9.29 -14.82
CA PRO A 726 -6.99 -9.03 -13.70
C PRO A 726 -5.97 -10.16 -13.49
N LEU A 727 -4.80 -9.82 -12.98
CA LEU A 727 -3.79 -10.77 -12.52
C LEU A 727 -4.00 -11.09 -11.03
N ALA A 728 -3.35 -12.14 -10.54
CA ALA A 728 -3.32 -12.46 -9.12
C ALA A 728 -2.61 -11.36 -8.32
N ASP A 729 -3.10 -11.12 -7.11
CA ASP A 729 -2.55 -10.12 -6.21
C ASP A 729 -1.40 -10.70 -5.35
N GLY A 730 -0.27 -10.02 -5.33
CA GLY A 730 0.87 -10.36 -4.48
C GLY A 730 1.30 -11.82 -4.59
N VAL A 731 1.29 -12.52 -3.47
CA VAL A 731 1.57 -13.96 -3.37
C VAL A 731 0.31 -14.81 -3.24
N SER A 732 -0.87 -14.20 -3.38
CA SER A 732 -2.15 -14.92 -3.33
C SER A 732 -2.31 -15.83 -4.55
N PRO A 733 -3.03 -16.96 -4.42
CA PRO A 733 -3.50 -17.72 -5.56
C PRO A 733 -4.37 -16.89 -6.51
N ARG A 734 -4.50 -17.31 -7.76
CA ARG A 734 -5.46 -16.71 -8.68
C ARG A 734 -6.88 -16.77 -8.12
N GLN A 735 -7.66 -15.75 -8.40
CA GLN A 735 -9.03 -15.61 -7.91
C GLN A 735 -9.86 -16.87 -8.26
N GLY A 736 -10.46 -17.49 -7.24
CA GLY A 736 -11.32 -18.68 -7.37
C GLY A 736 -10.59 -19.99 -7.69
N LYS A 737 -9.26 -20.04 -7.64
CA LYS A 737 -8.47 -21.25 -7.95
C LYS A 737 -7.97 -22.02 -6.71
N ASP A 738 -7.97 -21.43 -5.54
CA ASP A 738 -7.63 -22.03 -4.25
C ASP A 738 -8.85 -22.77 -3.65
N THR A 739 -9.14 -23.93 -4.20
CA THR A 739 -10.40 -24.66 -3.95
C THR A 739 -10.30 -25.69 -2.82
N LEU A 740 -9.10 -26.01 -2.33
CA LEU A 740 -8.89 -27.01 -1.26
C LEU A 740 -8.88 -26.43 0.16
N GLY A 741 -9.33 -25.19 0.29
CA GLY A 741 -9.55 -24.52 1.58
C GLY A 741 -8.36 -23.68 2.08
N PRO A 742 -8.57 -22.91 3.17
CA PRO A 742 -7.64 -21.87 3.60
C PRO A 742 -6.29 -22.42 4.08
N THR A 743 -6.25 -23.61 4.65
CA THR A 743 -5.01 -24.26 5.09
C THR A 743 -4.14 -24.69 3.90
N ALA A 744 -4.76 -25.25 2.86
CA ALA A 744 -4.03 -25.62 1.63
C ALA A 744 -3.47 -24.39 0.93
N ALA A 745 -4.26 -23.31 0.83
CA ALA A 745 -3.81 -22.04 0.29
C ALA A 745 -2.63 -21.45 1.09
N ALA A 746 -2.74 -21.44 2.43
CA ALA A 746 -1.66 -21.00 3.31
C ALA A 746 -0.38 -21.84 3.16
N ASN A 747 -0.51 -23.16 3.03
CA ASN A 747 0.64 -24.06 2.80
C ASN A 747 1.34 -23.76 1.46
N SER A 748 0.60 -23.59 0.36
CA SER A 748 1.16 -23.21 -0.93
C SER A 748 1.92 -21.88 -0.85
N VAL A 749 1.30 -20.85 -0.28
CA VAL A 749 1.91 -19.52 -0.13
C VAL A 749 3.17 -19.59 0.75
N ALA A 750 3.16 -20.35 1.83
CA ALA A 750 4.31 -20.53 2.72
C ALA A 750 5.51 -21.22 2.04
N LYS A 751 5.32 -21.94 0.93
CA LYS A 751 6.40 -22.54 0.13
C LYS A 751 7.18 -21.55 -0.71
N LEU A 752 6.63 -20.34 -0.96
CA LEU A 752 7.39 -19.26 -1.59
C LEU A 752 8.51 -18.80 -0.66
N ASP A 753 9.60 -18.33 -1.23
CA ASP A 753 10.76 -17.91 -0.44
C ASP A 753 10.59 -16.46 0.06
N HIS A 754 9.80 -16.29 1.12
CA HIS A 754 9.53 -14.98 1.72
C HIS A 754 10.78 -14.31 2.29
N PHE A 755 11.81 -15.09 2.65
CA PHE A 755 13.07 -14.58 3.16
C PHE A 755 13.83 -13.76 2.11
N ILE A 756 13.82 -14.21 0.84
CA ILE A 756 14.42 -13.48 -0.27
C ILE A 756 13.59 -12.25 -0.64
N ALA A 757 12.26 -12.36 -0.63
CA ALA A 757 11.37 -11.23 -0.89
C ALA A 757 11.29 -10.26 0.30
N SER A 758 12.44 -9.75 0.76
CA SER A 758 12.62 -9.01 2.01
C SER A 758 11.96 -7.62 2.01
N ASN A 759 11.60 -7.08 0.84
CA ASN A 759 10.77 -5.86 0.74
C ASN A 759 9.28 -6.12 1.01
N GLY A 760 8.91 -7.33 1.41
CA GLY A 760 7.57 -7.71 1.81
C GLY A 760 6.84 -8.57 0.78
N THR A 761 5.91 -9.37 1.30
CA THR A 761 4.99 -10.18 0.50
C THR A 761 3.56 -9.98 1.00
N LEU A 762 2.61 -9.99 0.08
CA LEU A 762 1.20 -9.73 0.40
C LEU A 762 0.35 -10.97 0.12
N TYR A 763 -0.29 -11.48 1.16
CA TYR A 763 -1.24 -12.59 1.08
C TYR A 763 -2.62 -12.17 1.55
N ASN A 764 -3.62 -12.28 0.68
CA ASN A 764 -5.03 -12.02 0.97
C ASN A 764 -5.79 -13.31 1.22
N GLN A 765 -6.64 -13.32 2.25
CA GLN A 765 -7.68 -14.33 2.43
C GLN A 765 -9.04 -13.66 2.66
N LYS A 766 -10.12 -14.27 2.15
CA LYS A 766 -11.49 -13.81 2.35
C LYS A 766 -12.29 -14.91 3.04
N PHE A 767 -12.94 -14.57 4.15
CA PHE A 767 -13.74 -15.49 4.95
C PHE A 767 -15.19 -15.07 5.02
N LEU A 768 -16.07 -16.07 5.06
CA LEU A 768 -17.46 -15.84 5.44
C LEU A 768 -17.52 -15.44 6.92
N PRO A 769 -18.34 -14.43 7.29
CA PRO A 769 -18.49 -14.01 8.70
C PRO A 769 -18.90 -15.16 9.62
N SER A 770 -19.70 -16.11 9.14
CA SER A 770 -20.14 -17.30 9.90
C SER A 770 -18.97 -18.21 10.32
N SER A 771 -17.89 -18.26 9.54
CA SER A 771 -16.71 -19.08 9.85
C SER A 771 -15.92 -18.60 11.07
N LEU A 772 -16.03 -17.31 11.41
CA LEU A 772 -15.35 -16.70 12.55
C LEU A 772 -16.31 -16.49 13.76
N ALA A 773 -17.51 -17.04 13.70
CA ALA A 773 -18.51 -16.85 14.74
C ALA A 773 -18.17 -17.61 16.04
N GLY A 774 -18.41 -16.97 17.20
CA GLY A 774 -18.19 -17.54 18.52
C GLY A 774 -16.73 -17.82 18.86
N GLU A 775 -16.49 -18.42 20.02
CA GLU A 775 -15.13 -18.75 20.50
C GLU A 775 -14.42 -19.79 19.61
N ASN A 776 -15.14 -20.77 19.09
CA ASN A 776 -14.53 -21.81 18.24
C ASN A 776 -14.05 -21.23 16.90
N GLY A 777 -14.85 -20.35 16.28
CA GLY A 777 -14.44 -19.67 15.04
C GLY A 777 -13.15 -18.85 15.25
N LEU A 778 -13.06 -18.07 16.33
CA LEU A 778 -11.87 -17.31 16.67
C LEU A 778 -10.65 -18.21 16.98
N ARG A 779 -10.86 -19.34 17.67
CA ARG A 779 -9.79 -20.30 17.98
C ARG A 779 -9.23 -20.94 16.71
N ASN A 780 -10.09 -21.41 15.82
CA ASN A 780 -9.68 -22.01 14.55
C ASN A 780 -8.96 -20.98 13.68
N PHE A 781 -9.45 -19.74 13.66
CA PHE A 781 -8.84 -18.65 12.89
C PHE A 781 -7.46 -18.29 13.43
N SER A 782 -7.31 -18.13 14.74
CA SER A 782 -6.01 -17.91 15.40
C SER A 782 -5.04 -19.08 15.14
N GLY A 783 -5.54 -20.32 15.15
CA GLY A 783 -4.77 -21.52 14.83
C GLY A 783 -4.26 -21.53 13.39
N LEU A 784 -5.08 -21.10 12.42
CA LEU A 784 -4.67 -20.97 11.02
C LEU A 784 -3.53 -19.93 10.85
N ILE A 785 -3.61 -18.79 11.55
CA ILE A 785 -2.59 -17.75 11.51
C ILE A 785 -1.28 -18.29 12.08
N ARG A 786 -1.30 -18.93 13.26
CA ARG A 786 -0.10 -19.54 13.84
C ARG A 786 0.47 -20.63 12.94
N HIS A 787 -0.35 -21.50 12.38
CA HIS A 787 0.08 -22.55 11.43
C HIS A 787 0.79 -21.94 10.22
N TYR A 788 0.22 -20.92 9.59
CA TYR A 788 0.83 -20.24 8.44
C TYR A 788 2.20 -19.62 8.79
N PHE A 789 2.30 -19.00 9.97
CA PHE A 789 3.54 -18.38 10.42
C PHE A 789 4.60 -19.43 10.83
N ASP A 790 4.20 -20.53 11.42
CA ASP A 790 5.10 -21.68 11.69
C ASP A 790 5.66 -22.28 10.39
N LYS A 791 4.86 -22.29 9.31
CA LYS A 791 5.28 -22.67 7.96
C LYS A 791 6.13 -21.61 7.24
N LYS A 792 6.49 -20.52 7.92
CA LYS A 792 7.33 -19.43 7.42
C LYS A 792 6.65 -18.49 6.41
N GLY A 793 5.35 -18.38 6.44
CA GLY A 793 4.65 -17.26 5.79
C GLY A 793 5.04 -15.94 6.43
N MET A 794 5.16 -14.87 5.65
CA MET A 794 5.62 -13.55 6.11
C MET A 794 4.49 -12.66 6.61
N HIS A 795 3.40 -12.60 5.87
CA HIS A 795 2.30 -11.67 6.08
C HIS A 795 0.98 -12.30 5.66
N VAL A 796 -0.09 -11.97 6.35
CA VAL A 796 -1.46 -12.28 5.96
C VAL A 796 -2.42 -11.18 6.37
N GLN A 797 -3.40 -10.91 5.52
CA GLN A 797 -4.50 -9.97 5.77
C GLN A 797 -5.83 -10.57 5.32
N PHE A 798 -6.94 -10.04 5.85
CA PHE A 798 -8.23 -10.70 5.74
C PHE A 798 -9.34 -9.74 5.33
N ASN A 799 -10.27 -10.24 4.50
CA ASN A 799 -11.63 -9.72 4.37
C ASN A 799 -12.60 -10.69 5.04
N VAL A 800 -13.42 -10.18 5.95
CA VAL A 800 -14.50 -10.98 6.60
C VAL A 800 -15.82 -10.38 6.19
N ILE A 801 -16.28 -10.77 5.01
CA ILE A 801 -17.49 -10.25 4.38
C ILE A 801 -18.02 -11.26 3.35
N ASP A 802 -19.32 -11.39 3.25
CA ASP A 802 -19.92 -12.25 2.24
C ASP A 802 -20.08 -11.54 0.88
N ARG A 803 -20.06 -12.35 -0.18
CA ARG A 803 -20.15 -11.87 -1.57
C ARG A 803 -21.44 -11.10 -1.85
N ASN A 804 -22.56 -11.51 -1.25
CA ASN A 804 -23.85 -10.89 -1.51
C ASN A 804 -23.89 -9.46 -0.94
N THR A 805 -23.31 -9.23 0.24
CA THR A 805 -23.15 -7.90 0.82
C THR A 805 -22.33 -6.98 -0.10
N LEU A 806 -21.23 -7.47 -0.68
CA LEU A 806 -20.41 -6.69 -1.63
C LEU A 806 -21.19 -6.36 -2.90
N ILE A 807 -21.93 -7.33 -3.47
CA ILE A 807 -22.77 -7.13 -4.65
C ILE A 807 -23.90 -6.13 -4.37
N GLU A 808 -24.52 -6.23 -3.19
CA GLU A 808 -25.56 -5.29 -2.76
C GLU A 808 -24.99 -3.88 -2.59
N ALA A 809 -23.85 -3.74 -1.94
CA ALA A 809 -23.17 -2.47 -1.77
C ALA A 809 -22.68 -1.85 -3.11
N GLN A 810 -22.39 -2.67 -4.11
CA GLN A 810 -22.04 -2.20 -5.45
C GLN A 810 -23.27 -1.64 -6.19
N LYS A 811 -24.49 -2.22 -5.95
CA LYS A 811 -25.74 -1.77 -6.55
C LYS A 811 -26.35 -0.57 -5.85
N ASN A 812 -26.21 -0.47 -4.54
CA ASN A 812 -26.84 0.54 -3.67
C ASN A 812 -25.78 1.26 -2.80
N PRO A 813 -24.80 1.96 -3.41
CA PRO A 813 -23.65 2.53 -2.70
C PRO A 813 -24.04 3.56 -1.63
N GLU A 814 -25.16 4.27 -1.79
CA GLU A 814 -25.64 5.26 -0.83
C GLU A 814 -26.05 4.67 0.53
N GLN A 815 -26.34 3.38 0.59
CA GLN A 815 -26.71 2.67 1.82
C GLN A 815 -25.50 2.04 2.53
N HIS A 816 -24.31 2.05 1.90
CA HIS A 816 -23.11 1.35 2.36
C HIS A 816 -21.87 2.26 2.42
N GLN A 817 -22.06 3.55 2.69
CA GLN A 817 -20.97 4.53 2.66
C GLN A 817 -19.89 4.31 3.72
N ASP A 818 -20.21 3.62 4.80
CA ASP A 818 -19.29 3.27 5.88
C ASP A 818 -18.67 1.87 5.75
N LEU A 819 -19.01 1.12 4.68
CA LEU A 819 -18.43 -0.19 4.42
C LEU A 819 -16.95 -0.04 4.05
N VAL A 820 -16.07 -0.60 4.87
CA VAL A 820 -14.63 -0.65 4.64
C VAL A 820 -14.23 -2.06 4.24
N VAL A 821 -13.36 -2.19 3.24
CA VAL A 821 -12.82 -3.47 2.78
C VAL A 821 -11.30 -3.43 2.71
N ARG A 822 -10.67 -4.58 2.86
CA ARG A 822 -9.24 -4.73 2.60
C ARG A 822 -8.99 -4.95 1.11
N VAL A 823 -8.21 -4.09 0.50
CA VAL A 823 -7.86 -4.19 -0.92
C VAL A 823 -6.60 -5.06 -1.07
N ALA A 824 -5.44 -4.46 -0.94
CA ALA A 824 -4.16 -5.17 -0.91
C ALA A 824 -3.09 -4.29 -0.24
N GLY A 825 -2.77 -4.58 1.02
CA GLY A 825 -1.87 -3.78 1.86
C GLY A 825 -2.52 -2.56 2.51
N TYR A 826 -3.75 -2.21 2.15
CA TYR A 826 -4.51 -1.10 2.69
C TYR A 826 -6.00 -1.40 2.71
N SER A 827 -6.76 -0.65 3.50
CA SER A 827 -8.22 -0.67 3.53
C SER A 827 -8.77 0.61 2.89
N ALA A 828 -9.93 0.50 2.26
CA ALA A 828 -10.65 1.61 1.65
C ALA A 828 -12.14 1.49 1.88
N GLN A 829 -12.86 2.61 1.79
CA GLN A 829 -14.31 2.57 1.73
C GLN A 829 -14.75 1.93 0.40
N TRP A 830 -15.68 0.99 0.46
CA TRP A 830 -16.14 0.25 -0.71
C TRP A 830 -16.64 1.14 -1.85
N VAL A 831 -17.40 2.15 -1.48
CA VAL A 831 -18.10 3.03 -2.44
C VAL A 831 -17.18 3.93 -3.27
N VAL A 832 -15.93 4.14 -2.84
CA VAL A 832 -14.94 4.97 -3.57
C VAL A 832 -14.00 4.15 -4.45
N LEU A 833 -14.12 2.81 -4.43
CA LEU A 833 -13.32 1.93 -5.27
C LEU A 833 -13.87 1.90 -6.70
N ALA A 834 -12.97 1.89 -7.67
CA ALA A 834 -13.34 1.62 -9.06
C ALA A 834 -14.01 0.24 -9.19
N LYS A 835 -14.98 0.15 -10.11
CA LYS A 835 -15.79 -1.07 -10.29
C LYS A 835 -14.94 -2.32 -10.53
N GLU A 836 -13.88 -2.22 -11.31
CA GLU A 836 -13.00 -3.33 -11.61
C GLU A 836 -12.27 -3.85 -10.36
N VAL A 837 -11.89 -2.95 -9.43
CA VAL A 837 -11.29 -3.34 -8.14
C VAL A 837 -12.34 -3.99 -7.23
N GLN A 838 -13.58 -3.49 -7.24
CA GLN A 838 -14.70 -4.14 -6.54
C GLN A 838 -14.96 -5.53 -7.10
N ASP A 839 -14.98 -5.70 -8.43
CA ASP A 839 -15.20 -6.99 -9.09
C ASP A 839 -14.05 -7.98 -8.76
N ASP A 840 -12.80 -7.51 -8.67
CA ASP A 840 -11.66 -8.33 -8.22
C ASP A 840 -11.88 -8.85 -6.79
N ILE A 841 -12.24 -7.97 -5.86
CA ILE A 841 -12.49 -8.36 -4.45
C ILE A 841 -13.69 -9.33 -4.33
N ILE A 842 -14.74 -9.12 -5.13
CA ILE A 842 -15.90 -10.02 -5.20
C ILE A 842 -15.47 -11.41 -5.70
N SER A 843 -14.54 -11.47 -6.65
CA SER A 843 -14.10 -12.74 -7.29
C SER A 843 -13.17 -13.58 -6.43
N ARG A 844 -12.56 -13.00 -5.38
CA ARG A 844 -11.67 -13.74 -4.46
C ARG A 844 -12.41 -14.89 -3.80
N THR A 845 -11.73 -16.02 -3.60
CA THR A 845 -12.30 -17.23 -3.00
C THR A 845 -12.83 -16.95 -1.59
N GLU A 846 -14.07 -17.35 -1.31
CA GLU A 846 -14.66 -17.30 0.03
C GLU A 846 -14.27 -18.56 0.80
N GLN A 847 -13.35 -18.42 1.71
CA GLN A 847 -12.85 -19.50 2.56
C GLN A 847 -13.80 -19.78 3.73
N GLN A 848 -13.81 -21.02 4.16
CA GLN A 848 -14.54 -21.48 5.34
C GLN A 848 -13.61 -22.28 6.25
N LEU A 849 -13.73 -22.03 7.56
CA LEU A 849 -13.09 -22.85 8.60
C LEU A 849 -14.10 -23.94 9.04
N SER A 850 -13.73 -25.19 8.93
CA SER A 850 -14.52 -26.35 9.38
C SER A 850 -14.24 -26.63 10.86
#